data_98e612c3cb0c3de891fb114cf9205832
#
_entry.id   98e612c3cb0c3de891fb114cf9205832
#
_cell.length_a   1.000
_cell.length_b   1.000
_cell.length_c   1.000
_cell.angle_alpha   90.00
_cell.angle_beta   90.00
_cell.angle_gamma   90.00
#
_symmetry.space_group_name_H-M   'P 1'
#
loop_
_entity.id
_entity.type
_entity.pdbx_description
1 polymer ?
#
loop_
_entity_poly.entity_id
_entity_poly.type
_entity_poly.pdbx_seq_one_letter_code
_entity_poly.pdbx_strand_id
1 'polypeptide(L)'
;MSTATPEPNKHLKAGEINFDFIPRDWALTPLQGKRAYIAGWTSQPYTLDQIKREFDQGKATGVGLITGVWSNEGGLVWVDIDGPEAIKDLEELAGAPISAAFPPTLTISSGKEARQRMLFSVPTNKLKLLPDKATIKIGIPSFEILFRSRQGAIMGSHPDTDGYFTTPHGGFEHAKNPPELPEWLLEAIVKAYPTNKYKKPIKEGILTQQVNLDYEENSEYQKEVYINDAKIYLDHLKIERVQEYDSWVKVGMCLKQVDDSLLEEWIDWSKQADNFEEGACERKWNTFEVVEGGPNPENHCGLHHLRAMAKEDGYVDVGGFVVETGKVLREKAKKIFETDKTVSKNAVDKVLDEILGMPTDKELNEINQKVQSKGRPKTPPASELAEYVTQMVIECGWRYDPKYDTFMFYQSTKGTWRREEYRTEYKHFVQDLFLRENIPTPGGFTSHLLSDVVNLTQAYITQPYWNDDPDKLAFKNGVLEMSTGEFLDHDREHYLTWGLDFDYDPQAESGPIIDWLKKTQYGDIERVQVLRAWLKACLVGKGHELQRFLEVIGPGGRGKSTFANLCCALVGNGNYASTTLNQLEQSRFEIASIKGKRLTLINDSERYGGSAQIFKALTGGDNLRFEEKNKNVGEPFVYTGMVMVCANEPIQTTDNTSGLTRRRLTVEFNRPLWDKNSQAVEMIKLENGEVNGLWKSYLPGLVNWVLAMDSKDMREYLLDTYEKVHHLKGVRNSILLTSNNLVEWLQSEVVYDENAVAAVGKKIPAAKESKERYCNSNFHLYASYCSYCEDTGSKPVGQKRFISLLLDCCKNQLGLKEIRNFSKKGRPFIKGLVIRNSDEKYKNSETILPEKHSA
;
A
#
# COMPACT_ATOMS: atom_id res chain seq x y z
N MET A 1 44.20 -14.15 -11.85
CA MET A 1 44.90 -13.46 -10.80
C MET A 1 45.43 -12.16 -11.35
N SER A 2 44.67 -11.10 -11.20
CA SER A 2 45.12 -9.74 -11.51
C SER A 2 45.58 -9.14 -10.18
N THR A 3 46.87 -8.89 -10.05
CA THR A 3 47.48 -8.21 -8.90
C THR A 3 47.17 -6.73 -9.03
N ALA A 4 46.11 -6.28 -8.37
CA ALA A 4 45.89 -4.86 -8.16
C ALA A 4 47.02 -4.34 -7.25
N THR A 5 47.76 -3.34 -7.71
CA THR A 5 48.72 -2.59 -6.91
C THR A 5 47.97 -1.98 -5.73
N PRO A 6 48.49 -2.08 -4.48
CA PRO A 6 47.84 -1.46 -3.33
C PRO A 6 47.77 0.06 -3.53
N GLU A 7 46.59 0.63 -3.39
CA GLU A 7 46.43 2.09 -3.34
C GLU A 7 47.28 2.69 -2.19
N PRO A 8 47.78 3.91 -2.34
CA PRO A 8 48.59 4.54 -1.30
C PRO A 8 47.79 4.70 -0.01
N ASN A 9 48.41 4.46 1.10
CA ASN A 9 47.90 4.54 2.46
C ASN A 9 47.23 5.90 2.70
N LYS A 10 45.91 5.92 2.90
CA LYS A 10 45.10 7.16 3.04
C LYS A 10 44.63 7.34 4.49
N HIS A 11 45.56 7.78 5.36
CA HIS A 11 45.25 8.06 6.77
C HIS A 11 45.08 9.55 7.06
N LEU A 12 44.07 9.88 7.88
CA LEU A 12 43.85 11.23 8.41
C LEU A 12 44.49 11.42 9.77
N LYS A 13 45.10 12.61 9.97
CA LYS A 13 45.49 13.10 11.28
C LYS A 13 44.31 13.68 12.04
N ALA A 14 44.45 13.83 13.36
CA ALA A 14 43.41 14.38 14.21
C ALA A 14 42.94 15.76 13.70
N GLY A 15 41.65 15.93 13.51
CA GLY A 15 40.99 17.14 13.01
C GLY A 15 41.23 17.50 11.55
N GLU A 16 41.99 16.70 10.81
CA GLU A 16 42.25 16.92 9.38
C GLU A 16 40.98 16.77 8.53
N ILE A 17 40.82 17.62 7.52
CA ILE A 17 39.82 17.57 6.51
C ILE A 17 40.48 17.30 5.17
N ASN A 18 40.14 16.15 4.55
CA ASN A 18 40.65 15.82 3.22
C ASN A 18 39.50 15.21 2.38
N PHE A 19 38.88 16.04 1.58
CA PHE A 19 37.74 15.66 0.75
C PHE A 19 38.07 14.66 -0.37
N ASP A 20 39.33 14.57 -0.77
CA ASP A 20 39.75 13.65 -1.86
C ASP A 20 39.79 12.19 -1.40
N PHE A 21 39.67 11.95 -0.10
CA PHE A 21 39.57 10.62 0.47
C PHE A 21 38.11 10.07 0.46
N ILE A 22 37.13 10.95 0.32
CA ILE A 22 35.71 10.58 0.41
C ILE A 22 35.23 10.07 -0.94
N PRO A 23 34.67 8.85 -1.03
CA PRO A 23 33.97 8.38 -2.23
C PRO A 23 32.81 9.32 -2.59
N ARG A 24 32.64 9.58 -3.89
CA ARG A 24 31.63 10.53 -4.38
C ARG A 24 30.19 10.04 -4.20
N ASP A 25 30.00 8.76 -4.14
CA ASP A 25 28.76 8.02 -3.99
C ASP A 25 28.29 7.90 -2.53
N TRP A 26 29.07 8.42 -1.58
CA TRP A 26 28.69 8.39 -0.18
C TRP A 26 27.61 9.40 0.18
N ALA A 27 26.68 8.98 0.99
CA ALA A 27 25.67 9.84 1.59
C ALA A 27 26.22 10.53 2.82
N LEU A 28 26.38 11.81 2.71
CA LEU A 28 27.08 12.63 3.69
C LEU A 28 26.13 13.57 4.42
N THR A 29 26.56 14.03 5.58
CA THR A 29 25.93 15.14 6.31
C THR A 29 27.01 16.07 6.88
N PRO A 30 26.86 17.40 6.78
CA PRO A 30 27.77 18.31 7.41
C PRO A 30 27.57 18.30 8.93
N LEU A 31 28.65 18.34 9.66
CA LEU A 31 28.64 18.31 11.11
C LEU A 31 29.17 19.62 11.69
N GLN A 32 28.62 20.02 12.85
CA GLN A 32 29.21 20.97 13.74
C GLN A 32 29.67 20.23 15.00
N GLY A 33 30.98 20.05 15.14
CA GLY A 33 31.54 19.07 16.05
C GLY A 33 31.11 17.64 15.69
N LYS A 34 30.36 16.99 16.57
CA LYS A 34 29.84 15.61 16.35
C LYS A 34 28.39 15.53 15.91
N ARG A 35 27.70 16.66 15.73
CA ARG A 35 26.27 16.72 15.47
C ARG A 35 25.96 17.21 14.07
N ALA A 36 25.10 16.50 13.36
CA ALA A 36 24.46 17.01 12.15
C ALA A 36 23.50 18.14 12.56
N TYR A 37 23.62 19.31 11.92
CA TYR A 37 22.83 20.50 12.26
C TYR A 37 21.75 20.82 11.26
N ILE A 38 21.71 20.09 10.15
CA ILE A 38 20.71 20.28 9.11
C ILE A 38 19.48 19.44 9.41
N ALA A 39 18.30 20.04 9.36
CA ALA A 39 17.04 19.32 9.52
C ALA A 39 16.82 18.37 8.32
N GLY A 40 16.36 17.15 8.58
CA GLY A 40 16.09 16.18 7.53
C GLY A 40 17.30 15.47 6.93
N TRP A 41 18.51 15.62 7.51
CA TRP A 41 19.74 14.99 7.03
C TRP A 41 19.64 13.46 6.86
N THR A 42 18.73 12.80 7.55
CA THR A 42 18.50 11.35 7.44
C THR A 42 17.76 10.92 6.16
N SER A 43 17.08 11.85 5.53
CA SER A 43 16.28 11.63 4.32
C SER A 43 16.79 12.42 3.11
N GLN A 44 17.69 13.39 3.35
CA GLN A 44 18.30 14.23 2.32
C GLN A 44 19.79 14.36 2.60
N PRO A 45 20.61 13.37 2.25
CA PRO A 45 22.04 13.43 2.39
C PRO A 45 22.64 14.47 1.46
N TYR A 46 23.76 15.01 1.87
CA TYR A 46 24.54 15.94 1.08
C TYR A 46 25.52 15.21 0.17
N THR A 47 25.69 15.73 -1.02
CA THR A 47 26.81 15.34 -1.90
C THR A 47 28.12 15.94 -1.39
N LEU A 48 29.24 15.39 -1.85
CA LEU A 48 30.55 15.91 -1.48
C LEU A 48 30.71 17.41 -1.82
N ASP A 49 30.19 17.87 -2.94
CA ASP A 49 30.26 19.25 -3.36
C ASP A 49 29.37 20.17 -2.48
N GLN A 50 28.26 19.67 -1.99
CA GLN A 50 27.43 20.38 -1.02
C GLN A 50 28.13 20.48 0.34
N ILE A 51 28.82 19.42 0.79
CA ILE A 51 29.64 19.42 1.99
C ILE A 51 30.76 20.47 1.88
N LYS A 52 31.49 20.52 0.76
CA LYS A 52 32.55 21.53 0.52
C LYS A 52 32.00 22.95 0.67
N ARG A 53 30.83 23.25 0.10
CA ARG A 53 30.19 24.57 0.26
C ARG A 53 29.85 24.93 1.70
N GLU A 54 29.45 23.97 2.53
CA GLU A 54 29.19 24.22 3.96
C GLU A 54 30.47 24.54 4.72
N PHE A 55 31.62 23.93 4.35
CA PHE A 55 32.94 24.29 4.88
C PHE A 55 33.41 25.65 4.41
N ASP A 56 33.24 25.96 3.11
CA ASP A 56 33.63 27.29 2.54
C ASP A 56 32.84 28.43 3.19
N GLN A 57 31.60 28.15 3.64
CA GLN A 57 30.76 29.10 4.38
C GLN A 57 31.08 29.15 5.88
N GLY A 58 32.01 28.36 6.37
CA GLY A 58 32.37 28.28 7.79
C GLY A 58 31.30 27.67 8.70
N LYS A 59 30.29 26.98 8.13
CA LYS A 59 29.17 26.38 8.87
C LYS A 59 29.47 24.98 9.36
N ALA A 60 30.17 24.18 8.56
CA ALA A 60 30.57 22.84 8.93
C ALA A 60 32.00 22.81 9.52
N THR A 61 32.19 21.96 10.52
CA THR A 61 33.50 21.66 11.13
C THR A 61 33.90 20.20 11.04
N GLY A 62 33.02 19.37 10.45
CA GLY A 62 33.24 17.96 10.24
C GLY A 62 32.28 17.36 9.21
N VAL A 63 32.57 16.14 8.82
CA VAL A 63 31.78 15.36 7.86
C VAL A 63 31.31 14.06 8.51
N GLY A 64 30.04 13.73 8.37
CA GLY A 64 29.42 12.47 8.76
C GLY A 64 29.03 11.61 7.57
N LEU A 65 29.29 10.30 7.63
CA LEU A 65 28.76 9.31 6.73
C LEU A 65 27.48 8.75 7.33
N ILE A 66 26.40 8.79 6.56
CA ILE A 66 25.11 8.23 6.97
C ILE A 66 25.05 6.75 6.56
N THR A 67 24.62 5.85 7.44
CA THR A 67 24.52 4.40 7.17
C THR A 67 23.11 3.99 6.74
N GLY A 68 23.04 2.88 6.02
CA GLY A 68 21.81 2.31 5.49
C GLY A 68 22.02 1.51 4.21
N VAL A 69 20.95 1.27 3.47
CA VAL A 69 20.99 0.65 2.14
C VAL A 69 21.20 1.74 1.11
N TRP A 70 22.24 1.66 0.28
CA TRP A 70 22.70 2.72 -0.61
C TRP A 70 22.60 2.36 -2.09
N SER A 71 22.54 1.05 -2.39
CA SER A 71 22.49 0.54 -3.75
C SER A 71 21.82 -0.84 -3.75
N ASN A 72 21.53 -1.36 -4.93
CA ASN A 72 21.05 -2.73 -5.11
C ASN A 72 22.09 -3.79 -4.68
N GLU A 73 23.34 -3.38 -4.43
CA GLU A 73 24.43 -4.29 -4.05
C GLU A 73 24.52 -4.54 -2.54
N GLY A 74 23.87 -3.72 -1.70
CA GLY A 74 23.88 -3.89 -0.25
C GLY A 74 23.74 -2.61 0.54
N GLY A 75 24.14 -2.66 1.84
CA GLY A 75 24.08 -1.56 2.78
C GLY A 75 25.39 -1.34 3.51
N LEU A 76 25.54 -0.18 4.12
CA LEU A 76 26.66 0.17 5.00
C LEU A 76 26.23 0.21 6.46
N VAL A 77 27.09 -0.27 7.35
CA VAL A 77 26.91 -0.22 8.80
C VAL A 77 28.15 0.31 9.49
N TRP A 78 27.97 1.07 10.58
CA TRP A 78 29.03 1.38 11.52
C TRP A 78 28.97 0.41 12.69
N VAL A 79 30.09 -0.22 13.02
CA VAL A 79 30.33 -0.90 14.28
C VAL A 79 30.97 0.10 15.23
N ASP A 80 30.23 0.54 16.26
CA ASP A 80 30.62 1.61 17.20
C ASP A 80 30.99 1.00 18.55
N ILE A 81 32.25 1.13 18.92
CA ILE A 81 32.83 0.61 20.17
C ILE A 81 33.16 1.80 21.06
N ASP A 82 32.52 1.89 22.22
CA ASP A 82 32.54 3.05 23.09
C ASP A 82 33.24 2.80 24.46
N GLY A 83 34.23 1.91 24.48
CA GLY A 83 35.02 1.72 25.71
C GLY A 83 35.73 0.35 25.84
N PRO A 84 36.64 0.20 26.81
CA PRO A 84 37.43 -1.01 26.96
C PRO A 84 36.64 -2.26 27.36
N GLU A 85 35.53 -2.10 28.06
CA GLU A 85 34.65 -3.23 28.42
C GLU A 85 34.01 -3.81 27.18
N ALA A 86 33.57 -2.98 26.23
CA ALA A 86 33.02 -3.46 24.98
C ALA A 86 34.04 -4.23 24.14
N ILE A 87 35.30 -3.81 24.15
CA ILE A 87 36.41 -4.53 23.49
C ILE A 87 36.55 -5.95 24.09
N LYS A 88 36.60 -6.04 25.41
CA LYS A 88 36.74 -7.33 26.10
C LYS A 88 35.59 -8.28 25.80
N ASP A 89 34.34 -7.80 25.86
CA ASP A 89 33.16 -8.59 25.62
C ASP A 89 33.08 -9.05 24.16
N LEU A 90 33.51 -8.19 23.20
CA LEU A 90 33.58 -8.54 21.78
C LEU A 90 34.68 -9.57 21.49
N GLU A 91 35.86 -9.47 22.13
CA GLU A 91 36.93 -10.44 22.01
C GLU A 91 36.53 -11.79 22.57
N GLU A 92 35.80 -11.82 23.68
CA GLU A 92 35.23 -13.05 24.25
C GLU A 92 34.19 -13.65 23.31
N LEU A 93 33.30 -12.84 22.72
CA LEU A 93 32.29 -13.28 21.78
C LEU A 93 32.89 -13.79 20.46
N ALA A 94 33.91 -13.12 19.96
CA ALA A 94 34.59 -13.48 18.72
C ALA A 94 35.59 -14.64 18.90
N GLY A 95 36.03 -14.89 20.12
CA GLY A 95 37.09 -15.85 20.42
C GLY A 95 38.49 -15.42 19.93
N ALA A 96 38.68 -14.15 19.63
CA ALA A 96 39.94 -13.60 19.08
C ALA A 96 40.09 -12.12 19.45
N PRO A 97 41.34 -11.56 19.50
CA PRO A 97 41.56 -10.14 19.70
C PRO A 97 40.86 -9.30 18.61
N ILE A 98 40.40 -8.07 18.92
CA ILE A 98 39.70 -7.18 18.00
C ILE A 98 40.44 -7.02 16.67
N SER A 99 41.76 -6.91 16.68
CA SER A 99 42.58 -6.78 15.48
C SER A 99 42.56 -7.99 14.55
N ALA A 100 42.20 -9.17 15.07
CA ALA A 100 42.02 -10.41 14.29
C ALA A 100 40.57 -10.74 14.05
N ALA A 101 39.67 -10.36 14.95
CA ALA A 101 38.23 -10.58 14.85
C ALA A 101 37.57 -9.73 13.75
N PHE A 102 38.09 -8.52 13.50
CA PHE A 102 37.61 -7.64 12.44
C PHE A 102 38.68 -7.53 11.33
N PRO A 103 38.30 -7.67 10.05
CA PRO A 103 39.23 -7.40 8.95
C PRO A 103 39.59 -5.93 8.88
N PRO A 104 40.75 -5.57 8.32
CA PRO A 104 41.13 -4.17 8.09
C PRO A 104 40.04 -3.41 7.34
N THR A 105 39.57 -2.32 7.91
CA THR A 105 38.50 -1.48 7.38
C THR A 105 38.69 -0.03 7.80
N LEU A 106 37.98 0.91 7.14
CA LEU A 106 37.97 2.29 7.56
C LEU A 106 37.55 2.38 9.05
N THR A 107 38.52 2.72 9.88
CA THR A 107 38.34 2.83 11.33
C THR A 107 38.66 4.23 11.81
N ILE A 108 37.64 4.91 12.34
CA ILE A 108 37.73 6.28 12.84
C ILE A 108 37.72 6.27 14.36
N SER A 109 38.66 7.04 14.96
CA SER A 109 38.66 7.33 16.38
C SER A 109 38.49 8.81 16.65
N SER A 110 37.90 9.12 17.78
CA SER A 110 37.81 10.50 18.30
C SER A 110 38.95 10.86 19.26
N GLY A 111 39.90 9.96 19.50
CA GLY A 111 40.98 10.15 20.47
C GLY A 111 40.59 9.85 21.92
N LYS A 112 39.38 9.46 22.22
CA LYS A 112 39.01 8.97 23.56
C LYS A 112 39.42 7.50 23.69
N GLU A 113 39.83 7.11 24.88
CA GLU A 113 40.38 5.78 25.17
C GLU A 113 39.41 4.68 24.75
N ALA A 114 39.89 3.69 23.97
CA ALA A 114 39.16 2.52 23.49
C ALA A 114 37.86 2.84 22.71
N ARG A 115 37.78 4.04 22.11
CA ARG A 115 36.66 4.44 21.27
C ARG A 115 37.05 4.44 19.81
N GLN A 116 36.36 3.60 19.06
CA GLN A 116 36.57 3.49 17.63
C GLN A 116 35.31 3.06 16.91
N ARG A 117 35.23 3.46 15.64
CA ARG A 117 34.11 3.14 14.75
C ARG A 117 34.62 2.55 13.45
N MET A 118 34.15 1.37 13.10
CA MET A 118 34.58 0.60 11.94
C MET A 118 33.47 0.51 10.90
N LEU A 119 33.80 0.72 9.63
CA LEU A 119 32.83 0.67 8.53
C LEU A 119 32.82 -0.71 7.86
N PHE A 120 31.60 -1.27 7.72
CA PHE A 120 31.40 -2.55 7.03
C PHE A 120 30.29 -2.46 5.99
N SER A 121 30.36 -3.32 4.98
CA SER A 121 29.28 -3.55 4.02
C SER A 121 28.44 -4.77 4.45
N VAL A 122 27.18 -4.79 4.05
CA VAL A 122 26.27 -5.93 4.21
C VAL A 122 25.60 -6.18 2.88
N PRO A 123 25.91 -7.30 2.19
CA PRO A 123 25.34 -7.63 0.89
C PRO A 123 23.83 -7.79 0.95
N THR A 124 23.14 -7.55 -0.16
CA THR A 124 21.66 -7.58 -0.27
C THR A 124 21.05 -8.88 0.25
N ASN A 125 21.67 -10.03 -0.02
CA ASN A 125 21.21 -11.33 0.45
C ASN A 125 21.31 -11.51 1.98
N LYS A 126 22.20 -10.75 2.67
CA LYS A 126 22.39 -10.75 4.13
C LYS A 126 21.62 -9.64 4.83
N LEU A 127 21.18 -8.60 4.13
CA LEU A 127 20.39 -7.49 4.71
C LEU A 127 19.12 -7.97 5.41
N LYS A 128 18.49 -9.03 4.91
CA LYS A 128 17.30 -9.65 5.51
C LYS A 128 17.55 -10.27 6.91
N LEU A 129 18.81 -10.47 7.28
CA LEU A 129 19.20 -10.99 8.60
C LEU A 129 19.33 -9.88 9.64
N LEU A 130 19.48 -8.63 9.23
CA LEU A 130 19.51 -7.50 10.14
C LEU A 130 18.10 -7.09 10.59
N PRO A 131 17.92 -6.73 11.89
CA PRO A 131 16.65 -6.21 12.37
C PRO A 131 16.37 -4.83 11.75
N ASP A 132 15.10 -4.51 11.55
CA ASP A 132 14.67 -3.19 11.05
C ASP A 132 14.77 -2.11 12.14
N LYS A 133 16.00 -1.78 12.52
CA LYS A 133 16.33 -0.81 13.57
C LYS A 133 17.44 0.13 13.11
N ALA A 134 17.35 1.39 13.54
CA ALA A 134 18.39 2.37 13.28
C ALA A 134 19.69 2.08 14.06
N THR A 135 19.57 1.50 15.25
CA THR A 135 20.66 1.04 16.10
C THR A 135 20.38 -0.37 16.56
N ILE A 136 21.34 -1.28 16.35
CA ILE A 136 21.24 -2.70 16.70
C ILE A 136 22.13 -2.93 17.92
N LYS A 137 21.58 -3.56 18.98
CA LYS A 137 22.28 -3.88 20.23
C LYS A 137 22.22 -5.38 20.47
N ILE A 138 23.35 -5.99 20.73
CA ILE A 138 23.46 -7.45 20.97
C ILE A 138 23.67 -7.83 22.44
N GLY A 139 23.39 -6.90 23.34
CA GLY A 139 23.50 -7.11 24.79
C GLY A 139 24.87 -6.75 25.41
N ILE A 140 25.83 -6.27 24.60
CA ILE A 140 27.15 -5.80 25.06
C ILE A 140 27.02 -4.32 25.44
N PRO A 141 27.36 -3.92 26.66
CA PRO A 141 27.40 -2.52 27.07
C PRO A 141 28.40 -1.71 26.23
N SER A 142 28.08 -0.44 25.97
CA SER A 142 28.94 0.46 25.19
C SER A 142 29.34 -0.04 23.80
N PHE A 143 28.49 -0.88 23.20
CA PHE A 143 28.62 -1.39 21.84
C PHE A 143 27.32 -1.24 21.08
N GLU A 144 27.38 -0.67 19.90
CA GLU A 144 26.25 -0.47 19.02
C GLU A 144 26.63 -0.70 17.55
N ILE A 145 25.68 -1.19 16.76
CA ILE A 145 25.80 -1.24 15.30
C ILE A 145 24.82 -0.22 14.75
N LEU A 146 25.37 0.83 14.12
CA LEU A 146 24.56 1.88 13.52
C LEU A 146 24.19 1.48 12.09
N PHE A 147 22.90 1.36 11.86
CA PHE A 147 22.33 1.00 10.57
C PHE A 147 21.36 2.10 10.15
N ARG A 148 20.42 1.96 9.36
CA ARG A 148 19.40 2.86 8.83
C ARG A 148 19.33 4.27 9.45
N SER A 149 19.65 5.27 8.62
CA SER A 149 19.52 6.70 8.98
C SER A 149 20.30 7.11 10.25
N ARG A 150 21.47 6.51 10.46
CA ARG A 150 22.45 6.93 11.46
C ARG A 150 23.68 7.49 10.79
N GLN A 151 24.35 8.43 11.44
CA GLN A 151 25.59 8.99 10.93
C GLN A 151 26.76 8.67 11.85
N GLY A 152 27.94 8.46 11.27
CA GLY A 152 29.21 8.44 11.95
C GLY A 152 30.12 9.52 11.41
N ALA A 153 30.72 10.34 12.30
CA ALA A 153 31.69 11.31 11.88
C ALA A 153 32.94 10.60 11.31
N ILE A 154 33.39 11.05 10.14
CA ILE A 154 34.51 10.47 9.39
C ILE A 154 35.75 11.37 9.39
N MET A 155 35.59 12.67 9.59
CA MET A 155 36.68 13.66 9.69
C MET A 155 36.20 14.96 10.32
N GLY A 156 37.14 15.78 10.76
CA GLY A 156 36.89 17.11 11.30
C GLY A 156 37.01 17.21 12.82
N SER A 157 36.50 18.30 13.37
CA SER A 157 36.66 18.64 14.79
C SER A 157 35.80 17.77 15.71
N HIS A 158 36.32 17.52 16.93
CA HIS A 158 35.54 16.91 18.00
C HIS A 158 35.51 17.87 19.21
N PRO A 159 34.36 17.98 19.95
CA PRO A 159 34.26 18.98 21.03
C PRO A 159 35.28 18.84 22.17
N ASP A 160 35.71 17.61 22.44
CA ASP A 160 36.51 17.31 23.65
C ASP A 160 37.91 16.76 23.33
N THR A 161 38.32 16.67 22.04
CA THR A 161 39.64 16.13 21.62
C THR A 161 40.15 16.87 20.38
N ASP A 162 41.34 16.52 19.90
CA ASP A 162 41.98 17.15 18.74
C ASP A 162 41.24 16.86 17.39
N GLY A 163 40.16 16.07 17.44
CA GLY A 163 39.35 15.76 16.28
C GLY A 163 39.40 14.29 15.88
N TYR A 164 38.67 13.99 14.80
CA TYR A 164 38.59 12.62 14.27
C TYR A 164 39.83 12.29 13.44
N PHE A 165 40.29 11.03 13.52
CA PHE A 165 41.43 10.51 12.76
C PHE A 165 41.24 9.03 12.47
N THR A 166 41.98 8.51 11.46
CA THR A 166 42.00 7.07 11.15
C THR A 166 42.98 6.33 12.03
N THR A 167 42.61 5.14 12.46
CA THR A 167 43.48 4.28 13.29
C THR A 167 44.38 3.39 12.42
N PRO A 168 45.44 2.75 12.98
CA PRO A 168 46.25 1.79 12.25
C PRO A 168 45.49 0.56 11.72
N HIS A 169 44.26 0.31 12.19
CA HIS A 169 43.43 -0.79 11.74
C HIS A 169 42.95 -0.62 10.30
N GLY A 170 42.82 0.59 9.78
CA GLY A 170 42.55 0.89 8.39
C GLY A 170 42.15 2.34 8.14
N GLY A 171 42.54 2.87 6.99
CA GLY A 171 42.27 4.22 6.51
C GLY A 171 41.24 4.23 5.36
N PHE A 172 41.23 5.36 4.64
CA PHE A 172 40.30 5.58 3.51
C PHE A 172 40.66 4.77 2.26
N GLU A 173 41.72 3.97 2.23
CA GLU A 173 41.99 2.95 1.23
C GLU A 173 40.91 1.88 1.21
N HIS A 174 40.19 1.65 2.31
CA HIS A 174 39.07 0.72 2.43
C HIS A 174 37.71 1.39 2.20
N ALA A 175 37.66 2.68 1.95
CA ALA A 175 36.41 3.44 1.88
C ALA A 175 35.52 3.07 0.68
N LYS A 176 36.10 2.78 -0.48
CA LYS A 176 35.35 2.40 -1.69
C LYS A 176 34.73 1.01 -1.60
N ASN A 177 35.48 0.07 -1.02
CA ASN A 177 35.06 -1.32 -0.90
C ASN A 177 35.23 -1.76 0.57
N PRO A 178 34.35 -1.33 1.48
CA PRO A 178 34.42 -1.80 2.87
C PRO A 178 34.21 -3.32 2.92
N PRO A 179 34.97 -4.06 3.73
CA PRO A 179 34.76 -5.50 3.88
C PRO A 179 33.36 -5.81 4.40
N GLU A 180 32.89 -7.03 4.15
CA GLU A 180 31.62 -7.47 4.69
C GLU A 180 31.68 -7.54 6.22
N LEU A 181 30.54 -7.30 6.85
CA LEU A 181 30.33 -7.48 8.28
C LEU A 181 30.71 -8.92 8.68
N PRO A 182 31.59 -9.13 9.66
CA PRO A 182 32.06 -10.46 10.06
C PRO A 182 30.91 -11.40 10.37
N GLU A 183 31.00 -12.65 9.91
CA GLU A 183 29.93 -13.66 10.04
C GLU A 183 29.58 -13.93 11.51
N TRP A 184 30.59 -14.03 12.40
CA TRP A 184 30.35 -14.21 13.82
C TRP A 184 29.51 -13.09 14.44
N LEU A 185 29.67 -11.85 13.98
CA LEU A 185 28.89 -10.71 14.46
C LEU A 185 27.47 -10.72 13.87
N LEU A 186 27.33 -11.13 12.61
CA LEU A 186 26.03 -11.34 12.00
C LEU A 186 25.24 -12.44 12.72
N GLU A 187 25.89 -13.56 13.08
CA GLU A 187 25.27 -14.63 13.87
C GLU A 187 24.85 -14.13 15.26
N ALA A 188 25.67 -13.31 15.91
CA ALA A 188 25.33 -12.71 17.20
C ALA A 188 24.10 -11.79 17.08
N ILE A 189 23.98 -11.03 15.99
CA ILE A 189 22.81 -10.20 15.70
C ILE A 189 21.57 -11.11 15.53
N VAL A 190 21.65 -12.16 14.72
CA VAL A 190 20.56 -13.11 14.50
C VAL A 190 20.12 -13.78 15.79
N LYS A 191 21.06 -14.15 16.65
CA LYS A 191 20.81 -14.71 17.98
C LYS A 191 20.12 -13.71 18.91
N ALA A 192 20.54 -12.44 18.90
CA ALA A 192 19.92 -11.39 19.70
C ALA A 192 18.50 -11.01 19.22
N TYR A 193 18.20 -11.28 17.93
CA TYR A 193 16.91 -11.02 17.30
C TYR A 193 16.35 -12.28 16.61
N PRO A 194 16.03 -13.34 17.34
CA PRO A 194 15.75 -14.68 16.80
C PRO A 194 14.45 -14.80 16.00
N THR A 195 13.61 -13.78 16.00
CA THR A 195 12.38 -13.73 15.23
C THR A 195 12.26 -12.41 14.49
N ASN A 196 12.78 -12.37 13.28
CA ASN A 196 12.36 -11.37 12.30
C ASN A 196 10.91 -11.66 11.87
N LYS A 197 9.95 -11.58 12.80
CA LYS A 197 8.50 -11.59 12.51
C LYS A 197 8.03 -10.35 11.77
N TYR A 198 8.91 -9.44 11.43
CA TYR A 198 8.64 -8.23 10.66
C TYR A 198 9.38 -8.27 9.33
N LYS A 199 8.97 -9.21 8.46
CA LYS A 199 9.17 -9.04 7.02
C LYS A 199 8.18 -8.00 6.50
N LYS A 200 8.38 -6.73 6.81
CA LYS A 200 8.04 -5.69 5.84
C LYS A 200 9.16 -5.72 4.82
N PRO A 201 8.85 -5.66 3.50
CA PRO A 201 9.88 -5.39 2.52
C PRO A 201 10.63 -4.15 3.00
N ILE A 202 11.92 -4.17 2.90
CA ILE A 202 12.78 -3.04 3.18
C ILE A 202 12.26 -1.93 2.29
N LYS A 203 11.56 -0.95 2.85
CA LYS A 203 11.36 0.29 2.13
C LYS A 203 12.75 0.83 1.96
N GLU A 204 13.25 0.78 0.76
CA GLU A 204 14.50 1.38 0.37
C GLU A 204 14.53 2.78 0.92
N GLY A 205 15.53 3.04 1.73
CA GLY A 205 15.73 4.37 2.28
C GLY A 205 15.94 5.30 1.11
N ILE A 206 15.12 6.34 1.06
CA ILE A 206 15.28 7.47 0.16
C ILE A 206 16.70 7.99 0.31
N LEU A 207 17.60 7.51 -0.51
CA LEU A 207 18.97 7.97 -0.57
C LEU A 207 19.59 7.54 -1.90
N THR A 208 19.40 8.39 -2.82
CA THR A 208 20.35 8.83 -3.83
C THR A 208 19.64 9.72 -4.83
N GLN A 209 19.72 11.00 -4.60
CA GLN A 209 19.77 11.89 -5.73
C GLN A 209 21.23 12.28 -5.91
N GLN A 210 22.03 11.36 -6.40
CA GLN A 210 23.01 11.74 -7.38
C GLN A 210 22.29 11.66 -8.72
N VAL A 211 22.42 12.76 -9.45
CA VAL A 211 22.12 12.83 -10.86
C VAL A 211 23.03 11.83 -11.57
N ASN A 212 22.64 10.59 -11.55
CA ASN A 212 22.80 9.63 -12.61
C ASN A 212 21.39 9.21 -12.97
N LEU A 213 21.05 9.43 -14.21
CA LEU A 213 19.82 9.04 -14.87
C LEU A 213 19.69 7.51 -14.94
N ASP A 214 19.75 6.82 -13.79
CA ASP A 214 19.35 5.44 -13.64
C ASP A 214 18.08 5.46 -12.80
N TYR A 215 17.00 5.76 -13.48
CA TYR A 215 15.66 5.62 -12.95
C TYR A 215 15.39 4.13 -12.77
N GLU A 216 15.09 3.72 -11.54
CA GLU A 216 14.42 2.44 -11.33
C GLU A 216 13.12 2.43 -12.12
N GLU A 217 13.02 1.47 -13.04
CA GLU A 217 11.88 1.15 -13.90
C GLU A 217 10.66 0.66 -13.12
N ASN A 218 10.07 1.42 -12.22
CA ASN A 218 8.87 0.92 -11.53
C ASN A 218 7.92 1.98 -11.02
N SER A 219 7.72 3.09 -11.73
CA SER A 219 6.45 3.78 -11.63
C SER A 219 5.77 3.75 -13.00
N GLU A 220 4.58 3.19 -13.07
CA GLU A 220 3.66 3.26 -14.21
C GLU A 220 3.57 4.68 -14.79
N TYR A 221 3.67 5.67 -13.93
CA TYR A 221 3.73 7.09 -14.25
C TYR A 221 4.96 7.46 -15.10
N GLN A 222 6.17 7.03 -14.71
CA GLN A 222 7.38 7.34 -15.50
C GLN A 222 7.34 6.67 -16.85
N LYS A 223 6.80 5.48 -16.93
CA LYS A 223 6.58 4.77 -18.18
C LYS A 223 5.63 5.55 -19.10
N GLU A 224 4.50 6.06 -18.60
CA GLU A 224 3.57 6.89 -19.35
C GLU A 224 4.20 8.23 -19.79
N VAL A 225 4.99 8.85 -18.94
CA VAL A 225 5.74 10.06 -19.29
C VAL A 225 6.66 9.80 -20.48
N TYR A 226 7.42 8.72 -20.45
CA TYR A 226 8.33 8.37 -21.56
C TYR A 226 7.56 8.03 -22.84
N ILE A 227 6.43 7.37 -22.73
CA ILE A 227 5.55 7.09 -23.87
C ILE A 227 5.03 8.40 -24.48
N ASN A 228 4.57 9.34 -23.66
CA ASN A 228 4.08 10.64 -24.13
C ASN A 228 5.20 11.49 -24.75
N ASP A 229 6.37 11.53 -24.12
CA ASP A 229 7.55 12.21 -24.68
C ASP A 229 7.94 11.61 -26.04
N ALA A 230 7.90 10.29 -26.16
CA ALA A 230 8.21 9.61 -27.42
C ALA A 230 7.22 9.97 -28.53
N LYS A 231 5.92 10.08 -28.21
CA LYS A 231 4.87 10.53 -29.15
C LYS A 231 5.13 11.97 -29.60
N ILE A 232 5.43 12.87 -28.66
CA ILE A 232 5.76 14.27 -28.96
C ILE A 232 6.97 14.36 -29.89
N TYR A 233 8.05 13.64 -29.62
CA TYR A 233 9.24 13.67 -30.48
C TYR A 233 8.96 13.07 -31.85
N LEU A 234 8.18 11.99 -31.94
CA LEU A 234 7.79 11.34 -33.17
C LEU A 234 7.00 12.30 -34.08
N ASP A 235 6.06 13.06 -33.51
CA ASP A 235 5.25 14.06 -34.21
C ASP A 235 6.08 15.21 -34.84
N HIS A 236 7.29 15.45 -34.30
CA HIS A 236 8.19 16.52 -34.79
C HIS A 236 9.21 16.02 -35.80
N LEU A 237 9.25 14.73 -36.09
CA LEU A 237 10.17 14.22 -37.09
C LEU A 237 9.71 14.61 -38.50
N LYS A 238 10.68 15.03 -39.32
CA LYS A 238 10.41 15.34 -40.72
C LYS A 238 10.10 14.11 -41.55
N ILE A 239 9.28 14.29 -42.59
CA ILE A 239 8.82 13.24 -43.50
C ILE A 239 9.98 12.54 -44.23
N GLU A 240 11.10 13.22 -44.44
CA GLU A 240 12.29 12.64 -45.07
C GLU A 240 12.86 11.49 -44.28
N ARG A 241 12.69 11.49 -42.92
CA ARG A 241 13.17 10.40 -42.05
C ARG A 241 12.38 9.11 -42.23
N VAL A 242 11.10 9.18 -42.58
CA VAL A 242 10.31 7.97 -42.84
C VAL A 242 10.60 7.35 -44.18
N GLN A 243 11.11 8.13 -45.13
CA GLN A 243 11.52 7.65 -46.47
C GLN A 243 12.91 7.01 -46.49
N GLU A 244 13.78 7.38 -45.52
CA GLU A 244 15.12 6.83 -45.37
C GLU A 244 15.14 5.61 -44.49
N TYR A 245 15.50 4.43 -45.04
CA TYR A 245 15.40 3.16 -44.34
C TYR A 245 16.14 3.13 -43.00
N ASP A 246 17.39 3.61 -42.94
CA ASP A 246 18.20 3.58 -41.71
C ASP A 246 17.62 4.52 -40.63
N SER A 247 17.10 5.64 -41.01
CA SER A 247 16.43 6.59 -40.11
C SER A 247 15.12 6.03 -39.61
N TRP A 248 14.30 5.43 -40.47
CA TRP A 248 13.06 4.75 -40.13
C TRP A 248 13.29 3.61 -39.14
N VAL A 249 14.29 2.76 -39.37
CA VAL A 249 14.67 1.68 -38.43
C VAL A 249 15.10 2.25 -37.10
N LYS A 250 15.92 3.30 -37.07
CA LYS A 250 16.42 3.93 -35.85
C LYS A 250 15.29 4.53 -35.01
N VAL A 251 14.31 5.14 -35.64
CA VAL A 251 13.11 5.66 -34.96
C VAL A 251 12.35 4.50 -34.31
N GLY A 252 12.09 3.41 -35.06
CA GLY A 252 11.42 2.22 -34.51
C GLY A 252 12.16 1.59 -33.33
N MET A 253 13.50 1.48 -33.39
CA MET A 253 14.32 1.01 -32.29
C MET A 253 14.21 1.90 -31.04
N CYS A 254 14.20 3.23 -31.22
CA CYS A 254 14.03 4.16 -30.10
C CYS A 254 12.66 4.02 -29.44
N LEU A 255 11.61 3.88 -30.23
CA LEU A 255 10.25 3.70 -29.73
C LEU A 255 10.09 2.36 -29.01
N LYS A 256 10.60 1.26 -29.59
CA LYS A 256 10.58 -0.07 -28.98
C LYS A 256 11.31 -0.10 -27.65
N GLN A 257 12.43 0.61 -27.52
CA GLN A 257 13.20 0.71 -26.27
C GLN A 257 12.42 1.47 -25.19
N VAL A 258 11.54 2.40 -25.57
CA VAL A 258 10.69 3.13 -24.64
C VAL A 258 9.55 2.24 -24.15
N ASP A 259 8.75 1.72 -25.07
CA ASP A 259 7.64 0.80 -24.76
C ASP A 259 7.09 0.07 -25.99
N ASP A 260 6.63 -1.16 -25.77
CA ASP A 260 6.02 -1.99 -26.82
C ASP A 260 4.70 -1.44 -27.38
N SER A 261 3.95 -0.65 -26.58
CA SER A 261 2.70 -0.03 -26.99
C SER A 261 2.86 1.03 -28.10
N LEU A 262 4.06 1.52 -28.34
CA LEU A 262 4.35 2.54 -29.36
C LEU A 262 4.44 1.99 -30.81
N LEU A 263 4.12 0.71 -31.02
CA LEU A 263 4.08 0.13 -32.35
C LEU A 263 3.03 0.79 -33.24
N GLU A 264 1.84 1.05 -32.72
CA GLU A 264 0.76 1.68 -33.51
C GLU A 264 1.13 3.08 -33.96
N GLU A 265 1.73 3.88 -33.09
CA GLU A 265 2.23 5.22 -33.43
C GLU A 265 3.33 5.16 -34.48
N TRP A 266 4.22 4.15 -34.41
CA TRP A 266 5.23 3.98 -35.44
C TRP A 266 4.63 3.57 -36.79
N ILE A 267 3.59 2.72 -36.78
CA ILE A 267 2.85 2.33 -37.99
C ILE A 267 2.18 3.58 -38.61
N ASP A 268 1.50 4.39 -37.80
CA ASP A 268 0.80 5.58 -38.28
C ASP A 268 1.76 6.65 -38.82
N TRP A 269 2.91 6.84 -38.15
CA TRP A 269 3.98 7.69 -38.66
C TRP A 269 4.56 7.14 -39.95
N SER A 270 4.75 5.81 -40.06
CA SER A 270 5.30 5.15 -41.24
C SER A 270 4.37 5.19 -42.46
N LYS A 271 3.06 5.30 -42.28
CA LYS A 271 2.08 5.47 -43.38
C LYS A 271 2.29 6.73 -44.19
N GLN A 272 3.07 7.68 -43.69
CA GLN A 272 3.43 8.89 -44.44
C GLN A 272 4.51 8.65 -45.53
N ALA A 273 5.14 7.49 -45.55
CA ALA A 273 6.12 7.16 -46.58
C ALA A 273 5.46 6.73 -47.91
N ASP A 274 5.99 7.20 -49.02
CA ASP A 274 5.50 6.82 -50.36
C ASP A 274 5.60 5.33 -50.66
N ASN A 275 6.51 4.62 -49.96
CA ASN A 275 6.80 3.19 -50.11
C ASN A 275 6.30 2.36 -48.92
N PHE A 276 5.31 2.82 -48.20
CA PHE A 276 4.75 2.09 -47.07
C PHE A 276 4.17 0.73 -47.52
N GLU A 277 4.55 -0.32 -46.83
CA GLU A 277 4.03 -1.69 -47.01
C GLU A 277 3.34 -2.17 -45.76
N GLU A 278 2.09 -2.59 -45.86
CA GLU A 278 1.32 -3.11 -44.75
C GLU A 278 1.98 -4.35 -44.12
N GLY A 279 2.10 -4.35 -42.78
CA GLY A 279 2.79 -5.42 -42.03
C GLY A 279 4.32 -5.29 -42.00
N ALA A 280 4.95 -4.30 -42.68
CA ALA A 280 6.40 -4.13 -42.64
C ALA A 280 6.90 -3.65 -41.27
N CYS A 281 6.15 -2.77 -40.61
CA CYS A 281 6.47 -2.27 -39.28
C CYS A 281 6.43 -3.39 -38.24
N GLU A 282 5.43 -4.21 -38.22
CA GLU A 282 5.28 -5.32 -37.28
C GLU A 282 6.37 -6.37 -37.43
N ARG A 283 6.68 -6.75 -38.72
CA ARG A 283 7.80 -7.67 -39.00
C ARG A 283 9.12 -7.11 -38.50
N LYS A 284 9.36 -5.82 -38.70
CA LYS A 284 10.60 -5.17 -38.30
C LYS A 284 10.66 -4.95 -36.79
N TRP A 285 9.57 -4.53 -36.17
CA TRP A 285 9.46 -4.33 -34.73
C TRP A 285 9.83 -5.56 -33.92
N ASN A 286 9.41 -6.73 -34.38
CA ASN A 286 9.73 -8.02 -33.75
C ASN A 286 11.20 -8.41 -33.85
N THR A 287 12.01 -7.71 -34.67
CA THR A 287 13.45 -7.91 -34.76
C THR A 287 14.26 -6.99 -33.87
N PHE A 288 13.63 -6.02 -33.21
CA PHE A 288 14.32 -5.09 -32.31
C PHE A 288 14.52 -5.73 -30.96
N GLU A 289 15.75 -5.70 -30.44
CA GLU A 289 16.08 -6.12 -29.09
C GLU A 289 15.95 -4.93 -28.13
N VAL A 290 15.30 -5.15 -26.99
CA VAL A 290 15.24 -4.20 -25.86
C VAL A 290 16.40 -4.55 -24.93
N VAL A 291 17.22 -3.57 -24.60
CA VAL A 291 18.35 -3.76 -23.69
C VAL A 291 18.04 -3.23 -22.29
N GLU A 292 18.70 -3.80 -21.27
CA GLU A 292 18.60 -3.29 -19.91
C GLU A 292 19.14 -1.85 -19.82
N GLY A 293 18.51 -1.02 -19.00
CA GLY A 293 18.89 0.40 -18.85
C GLY A 293 17.73 1.38 -19.13
N GLY A 294 16.51 0.87 -19.19
CA GLY A 294 15.29 1.67 -19.34
C GLY A 294 15.17 2.37 -20.69
N PRO A 295 14.38 3.45 -20.78
CA PRO A 295 14.12 4.15 -22.03
C PRO A 295 15.32 4.90 -22.60
N ASN A 296 16.42 5.03 -21.84
CA ASN A 296 17.65 5.72 -22.23
C ASN A 296 18.92 4.90 -21.93
N PRO A 297 19.09 3.69 -22.49
CA PRO A 297 20.24 2.85 -22.20
C PRO A 297 21.54 3.47 -22.74
N GLU A 298 22.66 3.23 -22.03
CA GLU A 298 23.97 3.64 -22.51
C GLU A 298 24.34 2.90 -23.83
N ASN A 299 24.82 3.64 -24.81
CA ASN A 299 25.27 3.14 -26.11
C ASN A 299 24.21 2.39 -26.94
N HIS A 300 22.94 2.56 -26.68
CA HIS A 300 21.85 1.99 -27.48
C HIS A 300 20.79 3.05 -27.84
N CYS A 301 19.95 2.77 -28.86
CA CYS A 301 18.87 3.68 -29.24
C CYS A 301 17.83 3.77 -28.12
N GLY A 302 17.41 5.00 -27.79
CA GLY A 302 16.43 5.28 -26.75
C GLY A 302 15.80 6.65 -26.92
N LEU A 303 15.01 7.08 -25.94
CA LEU A 303 14.27 8.32 -25.95
C LEU A 303 15.16 9.56 -26.21
N HIS A 304 16.38 9.56 -25.68
CA HIS A 304 17.36 10.65 -25.90
C HIS A 304 17.81 10.76 -27.37
N HIS A 305 17.89 9.64 -28.08
CA HIS A 305 18.19 9.67 -29.52
C HIS A 305 16.98 10.16 -30.32
N LEU A 306 15.77 9.75 -29.95
CA LEU A 306 14.54 10.23 -30.59
C LEU A 306 14.41 11.76 -30.41
N ARG A 307 14.68 12.27 -29.19
CA ARG A 307 14.74 13.69 -28.87
C ARG A 307 15.81 14.43 -29.71
N ALA A 308 16.99 13.84 -29.87
CA ALA A 308 18.05 14.45 -30.69
C ALA A 308 17.62 14.58 -32.16
N MET A 309 17.00 13.55 -32.73
CA MET A 309 16.45 13.57 -34.08
C MET A 309 15.34 14.59 -34.24
N ALA A 310 14.44 14.70 -33.28
CA ALA A 310 13.40 15.72 -33.26
C ALA A 310 13.99 17.14 -33.22
N LYS A 311 15.06 17.37 -32.43
CA LYS A 311 15.79 18.65 -32.39
C LYS A 311 16.45 19.00 -33.73
N GLU A 312 17.06 18.07 -34.38
CA GLU A 312 17.63 18.26 -35.73
C GLU A 312 16.54 18.63 -36.72
N ASP A 313 15.32 18.17 -36.52
CA ASP A 313 14.16 18.44 -37.39
C ASP A 313 13.37 19.68 -37.00
N GLY A 314 13.78 20.38 -35.93
CA GLY A 314 13.19 21.66 -35.55
C GLY A 314 12.43 21.63 -34.24
N TYR A 315 12.44 20.51 -33.53
CA TYR A 315 11.97 20.47 -32.13
C TYR A 315 12.89 21.33 -31.25
N VAL A 316 12.34 22.30 -30.60
CA VAL A 316 13.08 23.16 -29.67
C VAL A 316 12.69 22.78 -28.24
N ASP A 317 13.68 22.37 -27.45
CA ASP A 317 13.50 22.27 -25.98
C ASP A 317 13.21 23.65 -25.43
N VAL A 318 12.05 23.83 -24.94
CA VAL A 318 11.39 25.12 -24.83
C VAL A 318 11.94 26.00 -23.69
N GLY A 319 12.94 26.77 -23.98
CA GLY A 319 13.07 28.12 -23.44
C GLY A 319 12.37 29.20 -24.28
N GLY A 320 11.72 28.80 -25.41
CA GLY A 320 10.96 29.65 -26.33
C GLY A 320 9.50 29.21 -26.51
N PHE A 321 8.95 28.42 -25.63
CA PHE A 321 7.72 27.65 -25.80
C PHE A 321 6.43 28.45 -26.03
N VAL A 322 6.25 29.57 -25.37
CA VAL A 322 5.01 30.37 -25.51
C VAL A 322 4.80 30.86 -26.95
N VAL A 323 5.89 31.15 -27.68
CA VAL A 323 5.82 31.68 -29.07
C VAL A 323 5.59 30.55 -30.07
N GLU A 324 6.23 29.43 -29.90
CA GLU A 324 6.24 28.35 -30.91
C GLU A 324 5.07 27.37 -30.77
N THR A 325 4.66 27.06 -29.56
CA THR A 325 3.43 26.25 -29.34
C THR A 325 2.20 26.98 -29.79
N GLY A 326 2.12 28.30 -29.53
CA GLY A 326 1.07 29.15 -30.07
C GLY A 326 1.01 29.11 -31.59
N LYS A 327 2.16 29.14 -32.27
CA LYS A 327 2.25 29.04 -33.74
C LYS A 327 1.85 27.65 -34.25
N VAL A 328 2.34 26.58 -33.65
CA VAL A 328 2.06 25.19 -34.05
C VAL A 328 0.59 24.83 -33.80
N LEU A 329 0.01 25.25 -32.67
CA LEU A 329 -1.41 25.05 -32.39
C LEU A 329 -2.29 25.88 -33.32
N ARG A 330 -1.91 27.13 -33.65
CA ARG A 330 -2.59 27.95 -34.68
C ARG A 330 -2.49 27.31 -36.05
N GLU A 331 -1.36 26.78 -36.44
CA GLU A 331 -1.20 26.11 -37.74
C GLU A 331 -1.96 24.75 -37.77
N LYS A 332 -1.95 23.94 -36.69
CA LYS A 332 -2.78 22.75 -36.62
C LYS A 332 -4.26 23.06 -36.64
N ALA A 333 -4.69 24.06 -35.88
CA ALA A 333 -6.07 24.53 -35.92
C ALA A 333 -6.46 25.08 -37.29
N LYS A 334 -5.59 25.87 -37.94
CA LYS A 334 -5.83 26.35 -39.33
C LYS A 334 -5.95 25.17 -40.30
N LYS A 335 -5.11 24.12 -40.21
CA LYS A 335 -5.22 22.92 -41.06
C LYS A 335 -6.52 22.15 -40.84
N ILE A 336 -7.01 22.05 -39.60
CA ILE A 336 -8.30 21.39 -39.29
C ILE A 336 -9.45 22.16 -39.89
N PHE A 337 -9.41 23.50 -39.83
CA PHE A 337 -10.46 24.37 -40.40
C PHE A 337 -10.34 24.60 -41.91
N GLU A 338 -9.15 24.44 -42.53
CA GLU A 338 -8.94 24.51 -43.98
C GLU A 338 -9.51 23.30 -44.73
N THR A 339 -9.78 22.21 -44.06
CA THR A 339 -10.50 21.05 -44.61
C THR A 339 -12.00 21.28 -44.76
N ASP A 340 -12.56 22.29 -44.09
CA ASP A 340 -13.96 22.66 -44.19
C ASP A 340 -14.09 23.98 -44.95
N LYS A 341 -14.35 23.95 -46.26
CA LYS A 341 -14.43 25.06 -47.18
C LYS A 341 -15.53 26.11 -46.88
N THR A 342 -16.26 25.92 -45.78
CA THR A 342 -17.40 26.82 -45.40
C THR A 342 -17.00 27.93 -44.41
N VAL A 343 -15.78 27.95 -43.86
CA VAL A 343 -15.36 28.90 -42.83
C VAL A 343 -14.31 29.86 -43.38
N SER A 344 -14.52 31.16 -43.25
CA SER A 344 -13.57 32.19 -43.73
C SER A 344 -12.35 32.28 -42.79
N LYS A 345 -11.15 32.51 -43.34
CA LYS A 345 -9.87 32.61 -42.60
C LYS A 345 -9.91 33.62 -41.44
N ASN A 346 -10.65 34.74 -41.61
CA ASN A 346 -10.82 35.77 -40.58
C ASN A 346 -11.72 35.30 -39.43
N ALA A 347 -12.65 34.36 -39.67
CA ALA A 347 -13.49 33.79 -38.63
C ALA A 347 -12.71 32.80 -37.77
N VAL A 348 -11.76 32.05 -38.37
CA VAL A 348 -10.87 31.11 -37.66
C VAL A 348 -9.93 31.86 -36.72
N ASP A 349 -9.28 32.93 -37.22
CA ASP A 349 -8.37 33.74 -36.40
C ASP A 349 -9.13 34.40 -35.23
N LYS A 350 -10.36 34.86 -35.45
CA LYS A 350 -11.21 35.45 -34.40
C LYS A 350 -11.65 34.42 -33.33
N VAL A 351 -11.96 33.21 -33.73
CA VAL A 351 -12.32 32.13 -32.83
C VAL A 351 -11.11 31.70 -32.00
N LEU A 352 -9.92 31.60 -32.59
CA LEU A 352 -8.67 31.28 -31.89
C LEU A 352 -8.28 32.39 -30.88
N ASP A 353 -8.50 33.65 -31.19
CA ASP A 353 -8.20 34.78 -30.31
C ASP A 353 -9.23 34.89 -29.16
N GLU A 354 -10.54 34.72 -29.45
CA GLU A 354 -11.62 34.90 -28.47
C GLU A 354 -11.88 33.66 -27.58
N ILE A 355 -11.73 32.42 -28.09
CA ILE A 355 -12.06 31.20 -27.36
C ILE A 355 -10.83 30.62 -26.63
N LEU A 356 -9.65 30.68 -27.27
CA LEU A 356 -8.42 30.14 -26.71
C LEU A 356 -7.60 31.18 -25.92
N GLY A 357 -7.95 32.49 -26.00
CA GLY A 357 -7.22 33.54 -25.27
C GLY A 357 -5.72 33.61 -25.61
N MET A 358 -5.32 33.10 -26.79
CA MET A 358 -3.92 33.07 -27.21
C MET A 358 -3.44 34.42 -27.72
N PRO A 359 -2.29 34.93 -27.27
CA PRO A 359 -1.72 36.19 -27.74
C PRO A 359 -1.41 36.13 -29.24
N THR A 360 -1.65 37.22 -29.94
CA THR A 360 -1.36 37.36 -31.37
C THR A 360 0.14 37.32 -31.65
N ASP A 361 0.55 37.00 -32.89
CA ASP A 361 1.97 37.00 -33.30
C ASP A 361 2.67 38.34 -33.04
N LYS A 362 1.91 39.44 -33.04
CA LYS A 362 2.41 40.78 -32.73
C LYS A 362 2.64 40.98 -31.24
N GLU A 363 1.74 40.54 -30.42
CA GLU A 363 1.89 40.54 -28.93
C GLU A 363 3.02 39.66 -28.47
N LEU A 364 3.18 38.46 -29.06
CA LEU A 364 4.28 37.54 -28.80
C LEU A 364 5.65 38.16 -29.18
N ASN A 365 5.74 38.89 -30.27
CA ASN A 365 6.97 39.62 -30.66
C ASN A 365 7.26 40.82 -29.74
N GLU A 366 6.23 41.52 -29.27
CA GLU A 366 6.38 42.64 -28.31
C GLU A 366 6.82 42.10 -26.91
N ILE A 367 6.34 40.96 -26.50
CA ILE A 367 6.78 40.27 -25.28
C ILE A 367 8.27 39.87 -25.42
N ASN A 368 8.68 39.29 -26.55
CA ASN A 368 10.09 38.95 -26.79
C ASN A 368 11.02 40.16 -26.83
N GLN A 369 10.60 41.27 -27.42
CA GLN A 369 11.40 42.50 -27.42
C GLN A 369 11.54 43.11 -26.01
N LYS A 370 10.50 43.04 -25.18
CA LYS A 370 10.52 43.52 -23.80
C LYS A 370 11.42 42.63 -22.90
N VAL A 371 11.53 41.33 -23.20
CA VAL A 371 12.41 40.41 -22.47
C VAL A 371 13.87 40.67 -22.80
N GLN A 372 14.22 41.05 -24.04
CA GLN A 372 15.60 41.31 -24.44
C GLN A 372 16.16 42.68 -23.98
N SER A 373 15.30 43.62 -23.57
CA SER A 373 15.70 45.02 -23.32
C SER A 373 15.96 45.40 -21.86
N LYS A 374 15.74 44.51 -20.89
CA LYS A 374 15.93 44.83 -19.46
C LYS A 374 16.79 43.75 -18.76
N GLY A 375 17.95 44.21 -18.29
CA GLY A 375 18.96 43.50 -17.53
C GLY A 375 18.59 42.20 -16.82
N ARG A 376 19.54 41.41 -16.38
CA ARG A 376 19.45 40.02 -15.89
C ARG A 376 18.02 39.56 -15.56
N PRO A 377 17.45 38.60 -16.30
CA PRO A 377 16.09 38.17 -16.10
C PRO A 377 15.85 37.78 -14.64
N LYS A 378 14.82 38.32 -14.01
CA LYS A 378 14.40 37.92 -12.65
C LYS A 378 13.54 36.66 -12.76
N THR A 379 13.69 35.76 -11.82
CA THR A 379 12.79 34.60 -11.68
C THR A 379 11.35 35.10 -11.52
N PRO A 380 10.38 34.63 -12.33
CA PRO A 380 8.99 34.98 -12.18
C PRO A 380 8.46 34.69 -10.78
N PRO A 381 7.47 35.43 -10.28
CA PRO A 381 6.85 35.11 -8.99
C PRO A 381 6.15 33.73 -9.02
N ALA A 382 6.04 33.10 -7.85
CA ALA A 382 5.44 31.77 -7.73
C ALA A 382 4.00 31.68 -8.29
N SER A 383 3.23 32.77 -8.22
CA SER A 383 1.87 32.84 -8.76
C SER A 383 1.83 32.73 -10.29
N GLU A 384 2.74 33.43 -10.96
CA GLU A 384 2.84 33.36 -12.42
C GLU A 384 3.31 31.99 -12.90
N LEU A 385 4.28 31.42 -12.19
CA LEU A 385 4.77 30.05 -12.45
C LEU A 385 3.67 29.01 -12.19
N ALA A 386 2.87 29.15 -11.13
CA ALA A 386 1.78 28.25 -10.82
C ALA A 386 0.67 28.31 -11.89
N GLU A 387 0.30 29.50 -12.33
CA GLU A 387 -0.67 29.70 -13.43
C GLU A 387 -0.17 29.02 -14.71
N TYR A 388 1.11 29.23 -15.03
CA TYR A 388 1.73 28.67 -16.23
C TYR A 388 1.73 27.12 -16.22
N VAL A 389 2.08 26.45 -15.10
CA VAL A 389 2.15 25.00 -15.04
C VAL A 389 0.80 24.33 -14.79
N THR A 390 -0.22 25.07 -14.36
CA THR A 390 -1.51 24.49 -13.95
C THR A 390 -2.16 23.70 -15.09
N GLN A 391 -2.18 24.25 -16.30
CA GLN A 391 -2.80 23.58 -17.44
C GLN A 391 -2.07 22.27 -17.78
N MET A 392 -0.73 22.27 -17.76
CA MET A 392 0.09 21.10 -18.01
C MET A 392 -0.15 20.04 -16.94
N VAL A 393 -0.22 20.43 -15.67
CA VAL A 393 -0.52 19.56 -14.54
C VAL A 393 -1.87 18.87 -14.71
N ILE A 394 -2.89 19.62 -15.16
CA ILE A 394 -4.23 19.12 -15.45
C ILE A 394 -4.21 18.13 -16.61
N GLU A 395 -3.50 18.44 -17.69
CA GLU A 395 -3.37 17.59 -18.88
C GLU A 395 -2.61 16.29 -18.57
N CYS A 396 -1.58 16.37 -17.75
CA CYS A 396 -0.86 15.21 -17.23
C CYS A 396 -1.66 14.38 -16.20
N GLY A 397 -2.92 14.74 -15.95
CA GLY A 397 -3.81 13.91 -15.12
C GLY A 397 -3.66 14.11 -13.62
N TRP A 398 -3.16 15.26 -13.14
CA TRP A 398 -3.13 15.53 -11.71
C TRP A 398 -4.34 16.33 -11.25
N ARG A 399 -4.86 15.99 -10.06
CA ARG A 399 -5.90 16.72 -9.32
C ARG A 399 -5.55 16.70 -7.83
N TYR A 400 -6.18 17.58 -7.06
CA TYR A 400 -6.07 17.59 -5.61
C TYR A 400 -7.41 17.25 -4.96
N ASP A 401 -7.38 16.32 -4.03
CA ASP A 401 -8.53 15.92 -3.22
C ASP A 401 -8.49 16.64 -1.86
N PRO A 402 -9.32 17.68 -1.67
CA PRO A 402 -9.32 18.45 -0.42
C PRO A 402 -9.86 17.67 0.78
N LYS A 403 -10.69 16.66 0.56
CA LYS A 403 -11.26 15.82 1.62
C LYS A 403 -10.21 14.94 2.28
N TYR A 404 -9.22 14.53 1.51
CA TYR A 404 -8.19 13.61 1.99
C TYR A 404 -6.80 14.25 2.06
N ASP A 405 -6.70 15.55 1.74
CA ASP A 405 -5.45 16.31 1.72
C ASP A 405 -4.35 15.55 0.97
N THR A 406 -4.64 15.18 -0.29
CA THR A 406 -3.74 14.37 -1.11
C THR A 406 -3.88 14.71 -2.59
N PHE A 407 -2.79 14.57 -3.32
CA PHE A 407 -2.83 14.66 -4.76
C PHE A 407 -3.27 13.33 -5.37
N MET A 408 -4.02 13.42 -6.46
CA MET A 408 -4.57 12.30 -7.20
C MET A 408 -4.01 12.31 -8.61
N PHE A 409 -3.58 11.16 -9.09
CA PHE A 409 -3.05 10.96 -10.42
C PHE A 409 -3.94 10.02 -11.23
N TYR A 410 -4.25 10.38 -12.46
CA TYR A 410 -5.04 9.57 -13.39
C TYR A 410 -4.17 8.53 -14.08
N GLN A 411 -4.49 7.27 -13.91
CA GLN A 411 -3.87 6.14 -14.59
C GLN A 411 -4.66 5.81 -15.86
N SER A 412 -4.21 6.28 -17.00
CA SER A 412 -4.90 6.09 -18.28
C SER A 412 -5.04 4.61 -18.65
N THR A 413 -4.05 3.79 -18.29
CA THR A 413 -4.04 2.34 -18.50
C THR A 413 -5.05 1.57 -17.65
N LYS A 414 -5.61 2.21 -16.61
CA LYS A 414 -6.61 1.61 -15.71
C LYS A 414 -7.94 2.37 -15.69
N GLY A 415 -7.97 3.56 -16.26
CA GLY A 415 -9.13 4.43 -16.23
C GLY A 415 -9.51 4.93 -14.82
N THR A 416 -8.56 4.96 -13.89
CA THR A 416 -8.80 5.29 -12.50
C THR A 416 -7.85 6.34 -11.96
N TRP A 417 -8.29 7.04 -10.93
CA TRP A 417 -7.48 7.99 -10.18
C TRP A 417 -6.89 7.30 -8.94
N ARG A 418 -5.58 7.37 -8.77
CA ARG A 418 -4.89 6.92 -7.56
C ARG A 418 -4.39 8.07 -6.72
N ARG A 419 -4.22 7.86 -5.45
CA ARG A 419 -3.50 8.79 -4.58
C ARG A 419 -2.01 8.76 -4.89
N GLU A 420 -1.33 9.88 -4.62
CA GLU A 420 0.13 9.89 -4.62
C GLU A 420 0.69 8.73 -3.77
N GLU A 421 1.70 8.05 -4.28
CA GLU A 421 2.30 6.89 -3.62
C GLU A 421 3.13 7.32 -2.40
N TYR A 422 3.76 8.47 -2.51
CA TYR A 422 4.54 9.08 -1.44
C TYR A 422 4.31 10.59 -1.40
N ARG A 423 4.38 11.15 -0.20
CA ARG A 423 3.98 12.54 0.13
C ARG A 423 4.55 13.64 -0.75
N THR A 424 5.58 13.37 -1.54
CA THR A 424 6.25 14.37 -2.39
C THR A 424 6.20 14.02 -3.87
N GLU A 425 5.39 13.05 -4.28
CA GLU A 425 5.30 12.61 -5.68
C GLU A 425 4.87 13.77 -6.59
N TYR A 426 3.79 14.46 -6.24
CA TYR A 426 3.34 15.63 -7.00
C TYR A 426 4.39 16.75 -7.01
N LYS A 427 5.08 16.98 -5.90
CA LYS A 427 6.15 17.99 -5.84
C LYS A 427 7.32 17.62 -6.75
N HIS A 428 7.69 16.36 -6.81
CA HIS A 428 8.71 15.86 -7.74
C HIS A 428 8.25 16.00 -9.18
N PHE A 429 6.98 15.68 -9.47
CA PHE A 429 6.42 15.90 -10.79
C PHE A 429 6.52 17.38 -11.22
N VAL A 430 6.13 18.33 -10.38
CA VAL A 430 6.25 19.76 -10.67
C VAL A 430 7.70 20.17 -10.86
N GLN A 431 8.62 19.62 -10.06
CA GLN A 431 10.05 19.85 -10.22
C GLN A 431 10.56 19.34 -11.58
N ASP A 432 10.18 18.14 -11.97
CA ASP A 432 10.54 17.55 -13.26
C ASP A 432 9.94 18.34 -14.43
N LEU A 433 8.70 18.84 -14.27
CA LEU A 433 8.08 19.69 -15.25
C LEU A 433 8.89 21.00 -15.47
N PHE A 434 9.36 21.62 -14.38
CA PHE A 434 10.23 22.80 -14.48
C PHE A 434 11.52 22.52 -15.26
N LEU A 435 12.13 21.36 -15.02
CA LEU A 435 13.37 20.97 -15.71
C LEU A 435 13.13 20.62 -17.18
N ARG A 436 12.06 19.87 -17.47
CA ARG A 436 11.73 19.46 -18.84
C ARG A 436 11.35 20.63 -19.72
N GLU A 437 10.51 21.50 -19.21
CA GLU A 437 10.00 22.67 -19.95
C GLU A 437 10.99 23.83 -19.95
N ASN A 438 12.20 23.68 -19.39
CA ASN A 438 13.20 24.72 -19.25
C ASN A 438 12.61 26.05 -18.74
N ILE A 439 11.69 25.96 -17.76
CA ILE A 439 11.04 27.16 -17.24
C ILE A 439 12.10 28.14 -16.73
N PRO A 440 12.14 29.39 -17.24
CA PRO A 440 13.24 30.28 -16.95
C PRO A 440 13.24 30.70 -15.48
N THR A 441 14.11 30.10 -14.73
CA THR A 441 14.42 30.45 -13.33
C THR A 441 15.88 30.89 -13.26
N PRO A 442 16.20 32.14 -13.64
CA PRO A 442 17.56 32.64 -13.79
C PRO A 442 18.36 32.73 -12.50
N GLY A 443 18.52 31.82 -11.77
CA GLY A 443 19.17 31.71 -10.46
C GLY A 443 18.92 30.33 -9.87
N GLY A 444 18.31 29.45 -10.66
CA GLY A 444 17.79 28.17 -10.20
C GLY A 444 16.50 28.35 -9.38
N PHE A 445 15.73 27.29 -9.25
CA PHE A 445 14.57 27.30 -8.35
C PHE A 445 15.00 26.82 -6.95
N THR A 446 14.56 27.57 -5.95
CA THR A 446 14.75 27.18 -4.56
C THR A 446 13.66 26.20 -4.13
N SER A 447 13.93 25.38 -3.13
CA SER A 447 12.91 24.49 -2.55
C SER A 447 11.68 25.26 -2.02
N HIS A 448 11.88 26.54 -1.66
CA HIS A 448 10.80 27.43 -1.22
C HIS A 448 9.90 27.83 -2.40
N LEU A 449 10.48 28.31 -3.48
CA LEU A 449 9.75 28.67 -4.70
C LEU A 449 8.93 27.46 -5.22
N LEU A 450 9.56 26.28 -5.28
CA LEU A 450 8.87 25.06 -5.69
C LEU A 450 7.69 24.73 -4.76
N SER A 451 7.86 24.87 -3.44
CA SER A 451 6.77 24.64 -2.49
C SER A 451 5.65 25.66 -2.64
N ASP A 452 5.97 26.91 -2.91
CA ASP A 452 4.98 27.96 -3.15
C ASP A 452 4.18 27.69 -4.44
N VAL A 453 4.84 27.28 -5.51
CA VAL A 453 4.17 26.87 -6.76
C VAL A 453 3.26 25.67 -6.52
N VAL A 454 3.72 24.62 -5.83
CA VAL A 454 2.92 23.44 -5.47
C VAL A 454 1.68 23.84 -4.66
N ASN A 455 1.82 24.70 -3.67
CA ASN A 455 0.69 25.17 -2.85
C ASN A 455 -0.31 26.02 -3.65
N LEU A 456 0.17 26.81 -4.60
CA LEU A 456 -0.70 27.62 -5.44
C LEU A 456 -1.42 26.76 -6.50
N THR A 457 -0.71 25.85 -7.16
CA THR A 457 -1.33 24.92 -8.13
C THR A 457 -2.38 24.03 -7.48
N GLN A 458 -2.18 23.62 -6.23
CA GLN A 458 -3.16 22.85 -5.45
C GLN A 458 -4.56 23.47 -5.50
N ALA A 459 -4.66 24.79 -5.35
CA ALA A 459 -5.94 25.49 -5.38
C ALA A 459 -6.64 25.40 -6.76
N TYR A 460 -5.87 25.49 -7.84
CA TYR A 460 -6.38 25.45 -9.20
C TYR A 460 -6.82 24.05 -9.66
N ILE A 461 -6.16 22.99 -9.17
CA ILE A 461 -6.43 21.61 -9.57
C ILE A 461 -7.33 20.88 -8.57
N THR A 462 -7.95 21.58 -7.62
CA THR A 462 -8.84 21.00 -6.61
C THR A 462 -10.07 20.35 -7.26
N GLN A 463 -10.28 19.07 -6.97
CA GLN A 463 -11.43 18.26 -7.35
C GLN A 463 -12.17 17.81 -6.09
N PRO A 464 -13.28 18.43 -5.72
CA PRO A 464 -13.96 18.13 -4.45
C PRO A 464 -14.81 16.87 -4.48
N TYR A 465 -15.15 16.36 -5.66
CA TYR A 465 -16.05 15.23 -5.82
C TYR A 465 -15.38 14.14 -6.66
N TRP A 466 -15.31 12.96 -6.08
CA TRP A 466 -14.85 11.75 -6.75
C TRP A 466 -16.05 10.84 -6.99
N ASN A 467 -16.09 10.22 -8.15
CA ASN A 467 -17.19 9.35 -8.53
C ASN A 467 -16.90 7.94 -7.98
N ASP A 468 -17.50 7.62 -6.84
CA ASP A 468 -17.54 6.25 -6.32
C ASP A 468 -18.84 5.55 -6.76
N ASP A 469 -19.36 5.91 -7.95
CA ASP A 469 -20.59 5.33 -8.48
C ASP A 469 -20.49 3.80 -8.50
N PRO A 470 -21.31 3.11 -7.71
CA PRO A 470 -21.26 1.65 -7.64
C PRO A 470 -21.73 0.98 -8.92
N ASP A 471 -22.26 1.73 -9.88
CA ASP A 471 -22.71 1.22 -11.17
C ASP A 471 -21.57 1.15 -12.20
N LYS A 472 -20.49 1.89 -12.02
CA LYS A 472 -19.33 1.88 -12.94
C LYS A 472 -18.18 1.06 -12.35
N LEU A 473 -17.68 0.11 -13.15
CA LEU A 473 -16.58 -0.76 -12.82
C LEU A 473 -15.47 -0.65 -13.87
N ALA A 474 -14.34 -0.07 -13.48
CA ALA A 474 -13.19 0.05 -14.37
C ALA A 474 -12.43 -1.27 -14.52
N PHE A 475 -11.97 -1.55 -15.73
CA PHE A 475 -11.09 -2.64 -16.13
C PHE A 475 -9.88 -2.03 -16.85
N LYS A 476 -8.86 -2.82 -17.17
CA LYS A 476 -7.71 -2.31 -17.93
C LYS A 476 -8.06 -1.81 -19.33
N ASN A 477 -9.09 -2.37 -19.95
CA ASN A 477 -9.50 -2.06 -21.32
C ASN A 477 -10.76 -1.20 -21.44
N GLY A 478 -11.29 -0.65 -20.34
CA GLY A 478 -12.47 0.22 -20.38
C GLY A 478 -13.27 0.21 -19.07
N VAL A 479 -14.51 0.70 -19.14
CA VAL A 479 -15.41 0.84 -17.98
C VAL A 479 -16.74 0.15 -18.30
N LEU A 480 -17.13 -0.79 -17.44
CA LEU A 480 -18.45 -1.45 -17.52
C LEU A 480 -19.47 -0.65 -16.70
N GLU A 481 -20.55 -0.20 -17.32
CA GLU A 481 -21.73 0.27 -16.63
C GLU A 481 -22.64 -0.93 -16.32
N MET A 482 -22.70 -1.30 -15.04
CA MET A 482 -23.30 -2.58 -14.64
C MET A 482 -24.82 -2.63 -14.78
N SER A 483 -25.51 -1.47 -14.78
CA SER A 483 -26.97 -1.39 -14.92
C SER A 483 -27.43 -1.60 -16.35
N THR A 484 -26.66 -1.08 -17.32
CA THR A 484 -26.97 -1.15 -18.75
C THR A 484 -26.25 -2.30 -19.45
N GLY A 485 -25.11 -2.76 -18.90
CA GLY A 485 -24.19 -3.69 -19.52
C GLY A 485 -23.36 -3.07 -20.64
N GLU A 486 -23.39 -1.74 -20.79
CA GLU A 486 -22.58 -1.02 -21.77
C GLU A 486 -21.12 -0.99 -21.33
N PHE A 487 -20.21 -1.20 -22.29
CA PHE A 487 -18.77 -1.11 -22.06
C PHE A 487 -18.24 0.15 -22.76
N LEU A 488 -17.70 1.06 -21.96
CA LEU A 488 -17.28 2.40 -22.33
C LEU A 488 -15.75 2.50 -22.36
N ASP A 489 -15.21 3.42 -23.13
CA ASP A 489 -13.81 3.79 -23.09
C ASP A 489 -13.44 4.43 -21.74
N HIS A 490 -12.14 4.41 -21.42
CA HIS A 490 -11.63 5.13 -20.25
C HIS A 490 -11.82 6.64 -20.42
N ASP A 491 -12.43 7.26 -19.42
CA ASP A 491 -12.53 8.73 -19.36
C ASP A 491 -12.16 9.21 -17.96
N ARG A 492 -11.24 10.20 -17.90
CA ARG A 492 -10.84 10.82 -16.64
C ARG A 492 -12.00 11.52 -15.92
N GLU A 493 -13.00 11.96 -16.66
CA GLU A 493 -14.20 12.62 -16.12
C GLU A 493 -15.17 11.64 -15.44
N HIS A 494 -14.94 10.35 -15.56
CA HIS A 494 -15.64 9.37 -14.70
C HIS A 494 -15.21 9.48 -13.23
N TYR A 495 -14.08 10.08 -12.92
CA TYR A 495 -13.52 10.26 -11.56
C TYR A 495 -13.51 8.97 -10.71
N LEU A 496 -13.34 7.82 -11.34
CA LEU A 496 -13.27 6.53 -10.65
C LEU A 496 -11.96 6.43 -9.87
N THR A 497 -12.04 5.93 -8.63
CA THR A 497 -10.87 5.82 -7.73
C THR A 497 -10.39 4.39 -7.55
N TRP A 498 -11.04 3.43 -8.19
CA TRP A 498 -10.67 2.03 -8.14
C TRP A 498 -11.11 1.29 -9.41
N GLY A 499 -10.49 0.15 -9.68
CA GLY A 499 -10.79 -0.70 -10.82
C GLY A 499 -10.14 -2.07 -10.67
N LEU A 500 -10.38 -2.94 -11.63
CA LEU A 500 -9.88 -4.30 -11.69
C LEU A 500 -8.59 -4.38 -12.53
N ASP A 501 -7.65 -5.20 -12.11
CA ASP A 501 -6.32 -5.30 -12.72
C ASP A 501 -6.27 -6.29 -13.91
N PHE A 502 -7.36 -6.44 -14.65
CA PHE A 502 -7.47 -7.30 -15.85
C PHE A 502 -8.50 -6.74 -16.83
N ASP A 503 -8.49 -7.26 -18.05
CA ASP A 503 -9.39 -6.84 -19.11
C ASP A 503 -10.79 -7.42 -18.91
N TYR A 504 -11.81 -6.66 -19.28
CA TYR A 504 -13.17 -7.16 -19.40
C TYR A 504 -13.32 -7.96 -20.70
N ASP A 505 -13.83 -9.17 -20.56
CA ASP A 505 -14.20 -10.02 -21.69
C ASP A 505 -15.59 -10.63 -21.40
N PRO A 506 -16.64 -10.18 -22.09
CA PRO A 506 -18.01 -10.64 -21.88
C PRO A 506 -18.20 -12.12 -22.24
N GLN A 507 -17.29 -12.73 -23.01
CA GLN A 507 -17.34 -14.14 -23.39
C GLN A 507 -16.51 -15.05 -22.50
N ALA A 508 -15.74 -14.47 -21.56
CA ALA A 508 -14.90 -15.25 -20.68
C ALA A 508 -15.72 -16.15 -19.75
N GLU A 509 -15.21 -17.36 -19.54
CA GLU A 509 -15.81 -18.36 -18.66
C GLU A 509 -14.95 -18.56 -17.39
N SER A 510 -15.59 -19.02 -16.32
CA SER A 510 -14.94 -19.28 -15.02
C SER A 510 -15.19 -20.70 -14.48
N GLY A 511 -15.46 -21.66 -15.36
CA GLY A 511 -15.77 -23.04 -15.01
C GLY A 511 -14.89 -23.63 -13.91
N PRO A 512 -13.54 -23.60 -14.04
CA PRO A 512 -12.64 -24.16 -13.03
C PRO A 512 -12.78 -23.56 -11.63
N ILE A 513 -13.04 -22.25 -11.52
CA ILE A 513 -13.26 -21.57 -10.23
C ILE A 513 -14.60 -22.00 -9.64
N ILE A 514 -15.66 -22.00 -10.44
CA ILE A 514 -17.03 -22.40 -10.01
C ILE A 514 -17.03 -23.86 -9.55
N ASP A 515 -16.38 -24.74 -10.28
CA ASP A 515 -16.29 -26.17 -9.92
C ASP A 515 -15.50 -26.39 -8.63
N TRP A 516 -14.46 -25.60 -8.41
CA TRP A 516 -13.75 -25.61 -7.16
C TRP A 516 -14.63 -25.10 -6.00
N LEU A 517 -15.40 -24.02 -6.18
CA LEU A 517 -16.36 -23.54 -5.17
C LEU A 517 -17.40 -24.64 -4.85
N LYS A 518 -17.98 -25.29 -5.86
CA LYS A 518 -18.88 -26.43 -5.65
C LYS A 518 -18.18 -27.55 -4.88
N LYS A 519 -16.94 -27.87 -5.24
CA LYS A 519 -16.16 -28.91 -4.57
C LYS A 519 -15.91 -28.58 -3.10
N THR A 520 -15.57 -27.33 -2.74
CA THR A 520 -15.35 -26.91 -1.35
C THR A 520 -16.61 -27.00 -0.51
N GLN A 521 -17.78 -26.80 -1.12
CA GLN A 521 -19.08 -26.78 -0.47
C GLN A 521 -19.85 -28.10 -0.64
N TYR A 522 -19.16 -29.21 -0.89
CA TYR A 522 -19.77 -30.55 -1.04
C TYR A 522 -20.83 -30.69 -2.14
N GLY A 523 -20.80 -29.80 -3.13
CA GLY A 523 -21.80 -29.74 -4.19
C GLY A 523 -23.08 -28.99 -3.81
N ASP A 524 -23.19 -28.45 -2.62
CA ASP A 524 -24.31 -27.63 -2.15
C ASP A 524 -24.34 -26.29 -2.91
N ILE A 525 -25.29 -26.21 -3.87
CA ILE A 525 -25.43 -25.05 -4.74
C ILE A 525 -25.83 -23.80 -3.95
N GLU A 526 -26.65 -23.92 -2.93
CA GLU A 526 -27.10 -22.78 -2.12
C GLU A 526 -25.92 -22.14 -1.35
N ARG A 527 -25.03 -22.95 -0.80
CA ARG A 527 -23.78 -22.46 -0.19
C ARG A 527 -22.89 -21.75 -1.21
N VAL A 528 -22.81 -22.26 -2.43
CA VAL A 528 -22.06 -21.61 -3.53
C VAL A 528 -22.68 -20.28 -3.90
N GLN A 529 -24.02 -20.17 -3.92
CA GLN A 529 -24.71 -18.89 -4.16
C GLN A 529 -24.42 -17.88 -3.05
N VAL A 530 -24.27 -18.30 -1.79
CA VAL A 530 -23.82 -17.39 -0.70
C VAL A 530 -22.43 -16.83 -1.00
N LEU A 531 -21.49 -17.69 -1.42
CA LEU A 531 -20.13 -17.24 -1.79
C LEU A 531 -20.15 -16.33 -3.03
N ARG A 532 -20.99 -16.63 -4.03
CA ARG A 532 -21.21 -15.79 -5.20
C ARG A 532 -21.77 -14.41 -4.81
N ALA A 533 -22.78 -14.38 -3.96
CA ALA A 533 -23.36 -13.14 -3.43
C ALA A 533 -22.33 -12.30 -2.68
N TRP A 534 -21.45 -12.96 -1.91
CA TRP A 534 -20.35 -12.32 -1.23
C TRP A 534 -19.35 -11.68 -2.20
N LEU A 535 -18.93 -12.39 -3.24
CA LEU A 535 -18.02 -11.87 -4.28
C LEU A 535 -18.66 -10.66 -4.99
N LYS A 536 -19.97 -10.72 -5.30
CA LYS A 536 -20.68 -9.58 -5.87
C LYS A 536 -20.69 -8.38 -4.93
N ALA A 537 -20.94 -8.58 -3.63
CA ALA A 537 -20.90 -7.50 -2.65
C ALA A 537 -19.53 -6.85 -2.54
N CYS A 538 -18.43 -7.59 -2.69
CA CYS A 538 -17.09 -7.03 -2.74
C CYS A 538 -16.89 -6.09 -3.94
N LEU A 539 -17.46 -6.40 -5.10
CA LEU A 539 -17.38 -5.52 -6.28
C LEU A 539 -18.28 -4.29 -6.14
N VAL A 540 -19.51 -4.46 -5.64
CA VAL A 540 -20.48 -3.37 -5.52
C VAL A 540 -20.16 -2.42 -4.34
N GLY A 541 -19.49 -2.89 -3.29
CA GLY A 541 -19.05 -2.03 -2.19
C GLY A 541 -20.17 -1.54 -1.26
N LYS A 542 -21.17 -2.40 -0.97
CA LYS A 542 -22.32 -2.07 -0.10
C LYS A 542 -22.23 -2.63 1.31
N GLY A 543 -21.02 -2.78 1.85
CA GLY A 543 -20.79 -3.34 3.18
C GLY A 543 -21.56 -2.63 4.31
N HIS A 544 -21.62 -1.31 4.27
CA HIS A 544 -22.34 -0.47 5.22
C HIS A 544 -23.88 -0.67 5.21
N GLU A 545 -24.44 -1.00 4.04
CA GLU A 545 -25.88 -1.33 3.91
C GLU A 545 -26.19 -2.76 4.36
N LEU A 546 -25.34 -3.71 3.93
CA LEU A 546 -25.51 -5.12 4.23
C LEU A 546 -25.25 -5.44 5.69
N GLN A 547 -24.35 -4.72 6.33
CA GLN A 547 -23.92 -4.94 7.71
C GLN A 547 -23.57 -6.41 7.99
N ARG A 548 -22.82 -7.04 7.09
CA ARG A 548 -22.38 -8.43 7.19
C ARG A 548 -20.85 -8.52 7.08
N PHE A 549 -20.28 -9.48 7.76
CA PHE A 549 -18.93 -9.96 7.49
C PHE A 549 -18.96 -11.46 7.23
N LEU A 550 -18.12 -11.90 6.31
CA LEU A 550 -17.96 -13.32 6.03
C LEU A 550 -16.88 -13.89 6.96
N GLU A 551 -17.22 -14.96 7.66
CA GLU A 551 -16.29 -15.72 8.45
C GLU A 551 -16.09 -17.09 7.78
N VAL A 552 -14.90 -17.34 7.24
CA VAL A 552 -14.51 -18.60 6.62
C VAL A 552 -13.71 -19.41 7.63
N ILE A 553 -14.24 -20.52 8.08
CA ILE A 553 -13.63 -21.38 9.10
C ILE A 553 -13.38 -22.79 8.60
N GLY A 554 -12.51 -23.50 9.29
CA GLY A 554 -12.22 -24.92 9.03
C GLY A 554 -10.73 -25.26 9.26
N PRO A 555 -10.37 -26.55 9.20
CA PRO A 555 -8.99 -27.00 9.37
C PRO A 555 -8.02 -26.44 8.32
N GLY A 556 -6.73 -26.49 8.60
CA GLY A 556 -5.68 -26.13 7.65
C GLY A 556 -5.75 -26.95 6.34
N GLY A 557 -5.35 -26.35 5.22
CA GLY A 557 -5.30 -27.03 3.91
C GLY A 557 -6.66 -27.32 3.26
N ARG A 558 -7.73 -26.62 3.65
CA ARG A 558 -9.09 -26.79 3.12
C ARG A 558 -9.53 -25.71 2.14
N GLY A 559 -8.64 -24.84 1.69
CA GLY A 559 -8.91 -23.83 0.67
C GLY A 559 -9.33 -22.46 1.20
N LYS A 560 -9.32 -22.21 2.52
CA LYS A 560 -9.65 -20.90 3.11
C LYS A 560 -8.79 -19.76 2.52
N SER A 561 -7.47 -19.92 2.57
CA SER A 561 -6.53 -18.94 2.03
C SER A 561 -6.65 -18.81 0.50
N THR A 562 -6.96 -19.91 -0.20
CA THR A 562 -7.22 -19.87 -1.64
C THR A 562 -8.45 -19.02 -1.96
N PHE A 563 -9.52 -19.15 -1.17
CA PHE A 563 -10.72 -18.32 -1.33
C PHE A 563 -10.44 -16.86 -0.96
N ALA A 564 -9.65 -16.60 0.09
CA ALA A 564 -9.24 -15.25 0.46
C ALA A 564 -8.41 -14.60 -0.66
N ASN A 565 -7.44 -15.31 -1.21
CA ASN A 565 -6.64 -14.84 -2.34
C ASN A 565 -7.51 -14.59 -3.59
N LEU A 566 -8.53 -15.43 -3.84
CA LEU A 566 -9.50 -15.22 -4.91
C LEU A 566 -10.28 -13.92 -4.72
N CYS A 567 -10.76 -13.65 -3.50
CA CYS A 567 -11.45 -12.39 -3.19
C CYS A 567 -10.53 -11.18 -3.39
N CYS A 568 -9.28 -11.26 -2.94
CA CYS A 568 -8.30 -10.20 -3.14
C CYS A 568 -7.95 -9.98 -4.62
N ALA A 569 -7.77 -11.08 -5.37
CA ALA A 569 -7.51 -11.00 -6.81
C ALA A 569 -8.69 -10.43 -7.60
N LEU A 570 -9.91 -10.75 -7.18
CA LEU A 570 -11.12 -10.23 -7.79
C LEU A 570 -11.25 -8.71 -7.62
N VAL A 571 -10.97 -8.18 -6.43
CA VAL A 571 -11.05 -6.72 -6.21
C VAL A 571 -9.84 -5.97 -6.73
N GLY A 572 -8.75 -6.66 -7.02
CA GLY A 572 -7.52 -6.09 -7.56
C GLY A 572 -6.55 -5.55 -6.50
N ASN A 573 -5.30 -5.39 -6.92
CA ASN A 573 -4.25 -4.87 -6.05
C ASN A 573 -4.54 -3.42 -5.63
N GLY A 574 -4.20 -3.08 -4.40
CA GLY A 574 -4.47 -1.75 -3.85
C GLY A 574 -5.92 -1.55 -3.34
N ASN A 575 -6.86 -2.42 -3.70
CA ASN A 575 -8.27 -2.30 -3.30
C ASN A 575 -8.64 -3.17 -2.09
N TYR A 576 -7.71 -3.90 -1.51
CA TYR A 576 -7.91 -4.63 -0.27
C TYR A 576 -6.88 -4.25 0.80
N ALA A 577 -7.23 -4.52 2.06
CA ALA A 577 -6.32 -4.42 3.19
C ALA A 577 -6.29 -5.75 3.94
N SER A 578 -5.15 -6.10 4.53
CA SER A 578 -5.00 -7.27 5.40
C SER A 578 -4.55 -6.82 6.78
N THR A 579 -5.25 -7.27 7.81
CA THR A 579 -4.99 -6.92 9.21
C THR A 579 -5.29 -8.09 10.15
N THR A 580 -5.08 -7.90 11.43
CA THR A 580 -5.52 -8.82 12.48
C THR A 580 -6.53 -8.12 13.37
N LEU A 581 -7.42 -8.87 14.03
CA LEU A 581 -8.40 -8.28 14.95
C LEU A 581 -7.74 -7.50 16.08
N ASN A 582 -6.59 -7.96 16.55
CA ASN A 582 -5.81 -7.29 17.58
C ASN A 582 -5.25 -5.94 17.10
N GLN A 583 -4.67 -5.89 15.90
CA GLN A 583 -4.17 -4.64 15.30
C GLN A 583 -5.32 -3.65 15.07
N LEU A 584 -6.43 -4.13 14.54
CA LEU A 584 -7.62 -3.31 14.28
C LEU A 584 -8.15 -2.64 15.56
N GLU A 585 -8.21 -3.36 16.68
CA GLU A 585 -8.78 -2.86 17.93
C GLU A 585 -7.79 -2.04 18.79
N GLN A 586 -6.48 -2.23 18.61
CA GLN A 586 -5.45 -1.58 19.44
C GLN A 586 -4.70 -0.45 18.74
N SER A 587 -4.59 -0.47 17.41
CA SER A 587 -3.82 0.52 16.67
C SER A 587 -4.73 1.59 16.06
N ARG A 588 -4.61 2.82 16.53
CA ARG A 588 -5.32 3.98 15.96
C ARG A 588 -4.94 4.30 14.49
N PHE A 589 -3.80 3.78 14.02
CA PHE A 589 -3.32 3.98 12.65
C PHE A 589 -3.84 2.92 11.67
N GLU A 590 -4.34 1.78 12.18
CA GLU A 590 -4.76 0.67 11.34
C GLU A 590 -5.97 1.01 10.47
N ILE A 591 -6.87 1.81 11.00
CA ILE A 591 -8.07 2.27 10.28
C ILE A 591 -7.72 3.05 9.00
N ALA A 592 -6.59 3.77 9.00
CA ALA A 592 -6.13 4.51 7.82
C ALA A 592 -5.80 3.57 6.64
N SER A 593 -5.28 2.37 6.92
CA SER A 593 -4.95 1.38 5.88
C SER A 593 -6.19 0.76 5.21
N ILE A 594 -7.32 0.79 5.90
CA ILE A 594 -8.60 0.21 5.46
C ILE A 594 -9.44 1.22 4.64
N LYS A 595 -9.19 2.51 4.86
CA LYS A 595 -9.96 3.59 4.22
C LYS A 595 -9.91 3.49 2.69
N GLY A 596 -11.08 3.50 2.04
CA GLY A 596 -11.22 3.39 0.60
C GLY A 596 -10.99 2.00 0.00
N LYS A 597 -10.77 0.97 0.83
CA LYS A 597 -10.62 -0.41 0.36
C LYS A 597 -11.98 -1.07 0.14
N ARG A 598 -12.05 -1.97 -0.84
CA ARG A 598 -13.25 -2.76 -1.15
C ARG A 598 -13.36 -4.03 -0.31
N LEU A 599 -12.22 -4.54 0.16
CA LEU A 599 -12.16 -5.72 1.01
C LEU A 599 -11.17 -5.50 2.15
N THR A 600 -11.59 -5.83 3.37
CA THR A 600 -10.70 -5.97 4.52
C THR A 600 -10.63 -7.42 4.93
N LEU A 601 -9.43 -8.01 4.82
CA LEU A 601 -9.15 -9.38 5.20
C LEU A 601 -8.53 -9.42 6.60
N ILE A 602 -9.16 -10.17 7.49
CA ILE A 602 -8.67 -10.44 8.85
C ILE A 602 -8.22 -11.89 8.89
N ASN A 603 -6.91 -12.09 8.96
CA ASN A 603 -6.29 -13.41 9.01
C ASN A 603 -5.98 -13.81 10.44
N ASP A 604 -6.02 -15.15 10.70
CA ASP A 604 -5.57 -15.80 11.92
C ASP A 604 -5.95 -15.03 13.20
N SER A 605 -7.25 -14.89 13.41
CA SER A 605 -7.74 -14.45 14.70
C SER A 605 -7.57 -15.60 15.70
N GLU A 606 -6.42 -15.67 16.38
CA GLU A 606 -6.34 -16.38 17.65
C GLU A 606 -7.45 -15.88 18.58
N ARG A 607 -7.86 -16.65 19.57
CA ARG A 607 -8.93 -16.29 20.52
C ARG A 607 -8.73 -14.86 21.02
N TYR A 608 -9.45 -13.92 20.41
CA TYR A 608 -9.38 -12.53 20.79
C TYR A 608 -10.21 -12.30 22.03
N GLY A 609 -9.56 -12.18 23.18
CA GLY A 609 -10.21 -11.99 24.49
C GLY A 609 -10.69 -10.55 24.77
N GLY A 610 -10.75 -9.65 23.77
CA GLY A 610 -11.10 -8.24 23.88
C GLY A 610 -12.51 -7.90 23.39
N SER A 611 -12.87 -6.61 23.49
CA SER A 611 -14.12 -6.06 22.97
C SER A 611 -13.94 -5.73 21.48
N ALA A 612 -14.76 -6.25 20.60
CA ALA A 612 -14.72 -5.99 19.16
C ALA A 612 -15.47 -4.71 18.78
N GLN A 613 -15.11 -3.55 19.35
CA GLN A 613 -15.82 -2.28 19.14
C GLN A 613 -15.56 -1.69 17.76
N ILE A 614 -14.29 -1.59 17.36
CA ILE A 614 -13.89 -1.09 16.04
C ILE A 614 -14.39 -2.04 14.94
N PHE A 615 -14.24 -3.35 15.14
CA PHE A 615 -14.75 -4.36 14.23
C PHE A 615 -16.28 -4.25 14.03
N LYS A 616 -17.03 -4.00 15.09
CA LYS A 616 -18.48 -3.76 14.98
C LYS A 616 -18.80 -2.45 14.25
N ALA A 617 -18.06 -1.38 14.50
CA ALA A 617 -18.22 -0.13 13.79
C ALA A 617 -17.89 -0.30 12.29
N LEU A 618 -16.79 -0.98 11.97
CA LEU A 618 -16.36 -1.30 10.60
C LEU A 618 -17.43 -2.09 9.82
N THR A 619 -18.03 -3.08 10.47
CA THR A 619 -19.05 -3.97 9.85
C THR A 619 -20.49 -3.44 10.02
N GLY A 620 -20.69 -2.35 10.76
CA GLY A 620 -21.98 -1.77 11.09
C GLY A 620 -22.38 -0.56 10.26
N GLY A 621 -21.45 0.00 9.48
CA GLY A 621 -21.68 1.26 8.79
C GLY A 621 -21.59 2.48 9.70
N ASP A 622 -20.93 2.36 10.85
CA ASP A 622 -20.71 3.47 11.76
C ASP A 622 -19.54 4.34 11.28
N ASN A 623 -19.49 5.61 11.73
CA ASN A 623 -18.40 6.50 11.44
C ASN A 623 -17.11 6.05 12.14
N LEU A 624 -16.06 5.82 11.36
CA LEU A 624 -14.74 5.45 11.82
C LEU A 624 -13.81 6.66 11.84
N ARG A 625 -13.15 6.89 12.96
CA ARG A 625 -12.06 7.88 13.07
C ARG A 625 -10.74 7.19 12.76
N PHE A 626 -9.85 7.92 12.12
CA PHE A 626 -8.51 7.42 11.79
C PHE A 626 -7.47 8.51 12.03
N GLU A 627 -6.24 8.07 12.24
CA GLU A 627 -5.08 8.91 12.35
C GLU A 627 -4.03 8.44 11.34
N GLU A 628 -3.42 9.37 10.65
CA GLU A 628 -2.23 9.12 9.81
C GLU A 628 -1.02 9.73 10.50
N LYS A 629 0.13 9.04 10.39
CA LYS A 629 1.36 9.53 11.01
C LYS A 629 1.75 10.89 10.43
N ASN A 630 2.00 11.86 11.28
CA ASN A 630 2.37 13.24 10.92
C ASN A 630 1.32 14.03 10.12
N LYS A 631 0.05 13.65 10.20
CA LYS A 631 -1.08 14.42 9.68
C LYS A 631 -2.06 14.74 10.82
N ASN A 632 -2.90 15.74 10.60
CA ASN A 632 -4.03 16.01 11.49
C ASN A 632 -4.99 14.82 11.49
N VAL A 633 -5.81 14.70 12.54
CA VAL A 633 -6.86 13.68 12.61
C VAL A 633 -7.77 13.86 11.38
N GLY A 634 -7.89 12.82 10.58
CA GLY A 634 -8.72 12.86 9.37
C GLY A 634 -10.20 12.90 9.70
N GLU A 635 -11.02 13.40 8.75
CA GLU A 635 -12.46 13.36 8.87
C GLU A 635 -12.96 11.91 9.00
N PRO A 636 -13.93 11.66 9.91
CA PRO A 636 -14.54 10.34 10.04
C PRO A 636 -15.15 9.88 8.71
N PHE A 637 -15.05 8.61 8.41
CA PHE A 637 -15.62 8.01 7.22
C PHE A 637 -16.45 6.77 7.54
N VAL A 638 -17.39 6.43 6.67
CA VAL A 638 -18.13 5.16 6.71
C VAL A 638 -17.42 4.18 5.78
N TYR A 639 -17.09 3.00 6.28
CA TYR A 639 -16.49 1.95 5.46
C TYR A 639 -17.55 1.26 4.59
N THR A 640 -17.38 1.33 3.29
CA THR A 640 -18.31 0.75 2.30
C THR A 640 -17.90 -0.63 1.79
N GLY A 641 -16.65 -1.03 2.04
CA GLY A 641 -16.14 -2.33 1.62
C GLY A 641 -16.67 -3.49 2.46
N MET A 642 -16.33 -4.69 2.06
CA MET A 642 -16.70 -5.92 2.77
C MET A 642 -15.58 -6.36 3.72
N VAL A 643 -15.96 -7.04 4.81
CA VAL A 643 -15.00 -7.56 5.80
C VAL A 643 -15.05 -9.08 5.81
N MET A 644 -13.92 -9.73 5.61
CA MET A 644 -13.78 -11.18 5.64
C MET A 644 -12.80 -11.62 6.72
N VAL A 645 -13.17 -12.65 7.45
CA VAL A 645 -12.34 -13.29 8.46
C VAL A 645 -11.97 -14.68 8.01
N CYS A 646 -10.69 -15.02 8.03
CA CYS A 646 -10.20 -16.37 7.78
C CYS A 646 -9.56 -16.92 9.06
N ALA A 647 -10.13 -17.97 9.62
CA ALA A 647 -9.65 -18.59 10.85
C ALA A 647 -9.85 -20.10 10.85
N ASN A 648 -9.21 -20.80 11.77
CA ASN A 648 -9.47 -22.24 11.98
C ASN A 648 -10.73 -22.47 12.81
N GLU A 649 -11.02 -21.55 13.73
CA GLU A 649 -12.18 -21.56 14.62
C GLU A 649 -12.94 -20.22 14.52
N PRO A 650 -14.23 -20.18 14.89
CA PRO A 650 -14.99 -18.95 14.93
C PRO A 650 -14.37 -17.91 15.88
N ILE A 651 -14.46 -16.62 15.50
CA ILE A 651 -14.02 -15.52 16.38
C ILE A 651 -14.74 -15.62 17.72
N GLN A 652 -13.97 -15.63 18.79
CA GLN A 652 -14.45 -15.54 20.17
C GLN A 652 -14.14 -14.15 20.72
N THR A 653 -15.14 -13.48 21.28
CA THR A 653 -15.00 -12.15 21.90
C THR A 653 -15.66 -12.13 23.26
N THR A 654 -15.31 -11.17 24.09
CA THR A 654 -16.02 -10.92 25.35
C THR A 654 -17.38 -10.24 25.17
N ASP A 655 -17.76 -9.94 23.94
CA ASP A 655 -19.02 -9.29 23.58
C ASP A 655 -20.09 -10.32 23.24
N ASN A 656 -20.89 -10.66 24.23
CA ASN A 656 -22.00 -11.61 24.09
C ASN A 656 -23.30 -10.95 23.60
N THR A 657 -23.24 -9.72 23.01
CA THR A 657 -24.42 -9.07 22.45
C THR A 657 -24.78 -9.61 21.08
N SER A 658 -26.05 -9.43 20.67
CA SER A 658 -26.55 -9.79 19.34
C SER A 658 -25.87 -9.01 18.20
N GLY A 659 -25.18 -7.90 18.52
CA GLY A 659 -24.57 -7.01 17.55
C GLY A 659 -23.55 -7.70 16.63
N LEU A 660 -22.69 -8.57 17.15
CA LEU A 660 -21.74 -9.35 16.37
C LEU A 660 -22.42 -10.52 15.67
N THR A 661 -23.27 -11.25 16.41
CA THR A 661 -23.96 -12.46 15.92
C THR A 661 -24.82 -12.18 14.69
N ARG A 662 -25.57 -11.07 14.68
CA ARG A 662 -26.44 -10.72 13.55
C ARG A 662 -25.65 -10.37 12.28
N ARG A 663 -24.40 -9.88 12.44
CA ARG A 663 -23.53 -9.49 11.31
C ARG A 663 -22.70 -10.65 10.77
N ARG A 664 -22.57 -11.72 11.53
CA ARG A 664 -21.76 -12.89 11.21
C ARG A 664 -22.45 -13.74 10.16
N LEU A 665 -21.74 -14.01 9.08
CA LEU A 665 -22.09 -15.00 8.07
C LEU A 665 -20.96 -16.02 8.01
N THR A 666 -21.17 -17.21 8.55
CA THR A 666 -20.11 -18.23 8.61
C THR A 666 -20.31 -19.30 7.57
N VAL A 667 -19.24 -19.57 6.81
CA VAL A 667 -19.15 -20.66 5.84
C VAL A 667 -17.97 -21.55 6.20
N GLU A 668 -18.24 -22.84 6.32
CA GLU A 668 -17.23 -23.84 6.65
C GLU A 668 -16.53 -24.37 5.41
N PHE A 669 -15.21 -24.47 5.47
CA PHE A 669 -14.33 -25.09 4.50
C PHE A 669 -13.73 -26.35 5.13
N ASN A 670 -14.51 -27.41 5.24
CA ASN A 670 -14.15 -28.63 5.95
C ASN A 670 -13.74 -29.77 5.01
N ARG A 671 -14.06 -29.68 3.72
CA ARG A 671 -13.78 -30.76 2.76
C ARG A 671 -12.30 -30.82 2.43
N PRO A 672 -11.66 -32.01 2.50
CA PRO A 672 -10.33 -32.22 1.92
C PRO A 672 -10.37 -31.99 0.41
N LEU A 673 -9.51 -31.12 -0.10
CA LEU A 673 -9.44 -30.79 -1.53
C LEU A 673 -8.41 -31.61 -2.29
N TRP A 674 -7.44 -32.18 -1.57
CA TRP A 674 -6.27 -32.86 -2.13
C TRP A 674 -6.11 -34.25 -1.53
N ASP A 675 -5.75 -35.21 -2.34
CA ASP A 675 -5.22 -36.47 -1.87
C ASP A 675 -3.81 -36.26 -1.32
N LYS A 676 -3.44 -36.99 -0.27
CA LYS A 676 -2.14 -36.84 0.41
C LYS A 676 -0.91 -36.97 -0.51
N ASN A 677 -1.09 -37.54 -1.70
CA ASN A 677 -0.03 -37.79 -2.69
C ASN A 677 -0.06 -36.85 -3.91
N SER A 678 -0.99 -35.89 -4.01
CA SER A 678 -1.03 -34.94 -5.12
C SER A 678 -0.10 -33.75 -4.84
N GLN A 679 0.68 -33.34 -5.83
CA GLN A 679 1.43 -32.09 -5.77
C GLN A 679 0.46 -30.92 -5.61
N ALA A 680 0.72 -30.03 -4.66
CA ALA A 680 -0.09 -28.83 -4.47
C ALA A 680 0.07 -27.92 -5.71
N VAL A 681 -1.00 -27.78 -6.47
CA VAL A 681 -1.07 -26.85 -7.59
C VAL A 681 -1.53 -25.50 -7.06
N GLU A 682 -0.77 -24.46 -7.34
CA GLU A 682 -1.08 -23.10 -6.92
C GLU A 682 -2.20 -22.53 -7.80
N MET A 683 -3.42 -22.52 -7.27
CA MET A 683 -4.61 -22.07 -8.00
C MET A 683 -4.60 -20.56 -8.22
N ILE A 684 -4.30 -19.80 -7.15
CA ILE A 684 -4.21 -18.35 -7.18
C ILE A 684 -3.31 -17.85 -6.05
N LYS A 685 -2.43 -16.93 -6.37
CA LYS A 685 -1.47 -16.32 -5.44
C LYS A 685 -1.33 -14.83 -5.73
N LEU A 686 -1.10 -14.08 -4.68
CA LEU A 686 -0.80 -12.66 -4.75
C LEU A 686 0.66 -12.47 -4.35
N GLU A 687 1.51 -12.09 -5.29
CA GLU A 687 2.93 -11.82 -5.08
C GLU A 687 3.32 -10.49 -5.71
N ASN A 688 4.01 -9.64 -4.95
CA ASN A 688 4.50 -8.34 -5.41
C ASN A 688 3.42 -7.45 -6.06
N GLY A 689 2.18 -7.56 -5.59
CA GLY A 689 1.06 -6.81 -6.16
C GLY A 689 0.43 -7.45 -7.41
N GLU A 690 0.97 -8.56 -7.90
CA GLU A 690 0.44 -9.27 -9.06
C GLU A 690 -0.34 -10.52 -8.68
N VAL A 691 -1.33 -10.83 -9.51
CA VAL A 691 -2.07 -12.08 -9.43
C VAL A 691 -1.38 -13.13 -10.27
N ASN A 692 -1.02 -14.26 -9.65
CA ASN A 692 -0.40 -15.41 -10.28
C ASN A 692 -1.22 -16.68 -10.05
N GLY A 693 -0.92 -17.76 -10.78
CA GLY A 693 -1.58 -19.06 -10.66
C GLY A 693 -2.55 -19.36 -11.79
N LEU A 694 -3.10 -20.57 -11.76
CA LEU A 694 -3.94 -21.09 -12.85
C LEU A 694 -5.24 -20.28 -13.08
N TRP A 695 -5.74 -19.61 -12.06
CA TRP A 695 -7.02 -18.89 -12.16
C TRP A 695 -6.91 -17.45 -12.65
N LYS A 696 -5.71 -16.94 -12.87
CA LYS A 696 -5.52 -15.58 -13.38
C LYS A 696 -6.35 -15.34 -14.66
N SER A 697 -6.26 -16.22 -15.63
CA SER A 697 -7.00 -16.13 -16.90
C SER A 697 -8.52 -16.34 -16.79
N TYR A 698 -9.03 -16.85 -15.67
CA TYR A 698 -10.46 -17.07 -15.43
C TYR A 698 -11.12 -15.93 -14.63
N LEU A 699 -10.37 -14.91 -14.20
CA LEU A 699 -10.93 -13.79 -13.44
C LEU A 699 -11.97 -12.98 -14.21
N PRO A 700 -11.78 -12.65 -15.51
CA PRO A 700 -12.82 -11.99 -16.29
C PRO A 700 -14.15 -12.77 -16.31
N GLY A 701 -14.09 -14.08 -16.54
CA GLY A 701 -15.26 -14.95 -16.48
C GLY A 701 -15.88 -15.04 -15.08
N LEU A 702 -15.08 -14.97 -14.02
CA LEU A 702 -15.58 -14.90 -12.65
C LEU A 702 -16.40 -13.62 -12.43
N VAL A 703 -15.95 -12.48 -12.95
CA VAL A 703 -16.72 -11.23 -12.90
C VAL A 703 -18.06 -11.39 -13.61
N ASN A 704 -18.06 -11.94 -14.83
CA ASN A 704 -19.28 -12.19 -15.56
C ASN A 704 -20.27 -13.05 -14.76
N TRP A 705 -19.81 -14.18 -14.22
CA TRP A 705 -20.63 -15.04 -13.38
C TRP A 705 -21.13 -14.34 -12.11
N VAL A 706 -20.30 -13.55 -11.46
CA VAL A 706 -20.66 -12.82 -10.24
C VAL A 706 -21.70 -11.74 -10.55
N LEU A 707 -21.48 -10.92 -11.57
CA LEU A 707 -22.37 -9.81 -11.94
C LEU A 707 -23.70 -10.29 -12.50
N ALA A 708 -23.78 -11.46 -13.13
CA ALA A 708 -25.00 -12.07 -13.60
C ALA A 708 -25.99 -12.48 -12.47
N MET A 709 -25.58 -12.45 -11.20
CA MET A 709 -26.53 -12.59 -10.08
C MET A 709 -27.33 -11.30 -9.91
N ASP A 710 -28.63 -11.39 -9.75
CA ASP A 710 -29.47 -10.23 -9.46
C ASP A 710 -29.11 -9.58 -8.11
N SER A 711 -29.25 -8.27 -8.00
CA SER A 711 -28.95 -7.54 -6.77
C SER A 711 -29.90 -7.88 -5.61
N LYS A 712 -31.14 -8.25 -5.92
CA LYS A 712 -32.11 -8.71 -4.93
C LYS A 712 -31.72 -10.09 -4.40
N ASP A 713 -31.35 -11.01 -5.29
CA ASP A 713 -30.86 -12.34 -4.90
C ASP A 713 -29.58 -12.23 -4.03
N MET A 714 -28.65 -11.36 -4.42
CA MET A 714 -27.45 -11.10 -3.60
C MET A 714 -27.83 -10.67 -2.17
N ARG A 715 -28.75 -9.71 -2.04
CA ARG A 715 -29.20 -9.26 -0.71
C ARG A 715 -29.89 -10.37 0.07
N GLU A 716 -30.73 -11.16 -0.55
CA GLU A 716 -31.42 -12.28 0.09
C GLU A 716 -30.44 -13.36 0.58
N TYR A 717 -29.46 -13.74 -0.24
CA TYR A 717 -28.42 -14.70 0.19
C TYR A 717 -27.55 -14.18 1.34
N LEU A 718 -27.33 -12.89 1.46
CA LEU A 718 -26.49 -12.31 2.50
C LEU A 718 -27.27 -11.90 3.77
N LEU A 719 -28.54 -11.51 3.65
CA LEU A 719 -29.34 -11.03 4.77
C LEU A 719 -30.20 -12.15 5.37
N ASP A 720 -30.84 -12.94 4.51
CA ASP A 720 -31.77 -14.03 4.88
C ASP A 720 -31.14 -15.43 4.70
N THR A 721 -29.81 -15.49 4.81
CA THR A 721 -28.99 -16.68 4.54
C THR A 721 -29.51 -17.93 5.25
N TYR A 722 -29.90 -17.83 6.51
CA TYR A 722 -30.26 -18.98 7.34
C TYR A 722 -31.70 -19.46 7.08
N GLU A 723 -32.49 -18.69 6.36
CA GLU A 723 -33.82 -19.06 5.88
C GLU A 723 -33.72 -19.75 4.53
N LYS A 724 -32.81 -19.29 3.67
CA LYS A 724 -32.54 -19.87 2.34
C LYS A 724 -31.65 -21.12 2.42
N VAL A 725 -30.63 -21.12 3.25
CA VAL A 725 -29.61 -22.17 3.31
C VAL A 725 -29.66 -22.88 4.67
N HIS A 726 -30.53 -23.87 4.78
CA HIS A 726 -30.79 -24.56 6.06
C HIS A 726 -29.55 -25.19 6.70
N HIS A 727 -28.58 -25.69 5.92
CA HIS A 727 -27.33 -26.22 6.43
C HIS A 727 -26.52 -25.17 7.21
N LEU A 728 -26.51 -23.91 6.77
CA LEU A 728 -25.80 -22.85 7.47
C LEU A 728 -26.47 -22.47 8.80
N LYS A 729 -27.76 -22.78 8.98
CA LYS A 729 -28.45 -22.60 10.26
C LYS A 729 -27.85 -23.51 11.34
N GLY A 730 -27.54 -24.75 11.00
CA GLY A 730 -26.84 -25.69 11.89
C GLY A 730 -25.45 -25.19 12.29
N VAL A 731 -24.70 -24.68 11.32
CA VAL A 731 -23.37 -24.07 11.55
C VAL A 731 -23.48 -22.87 12.50
N ARG A 732 -24.42 -21.95 12.25
CA ARG A 732 -24.70 -20.82 13.14
C ARG A 732 -25.01 -21.27 14.57
N ASN A 733 -25.87 -22.24 14.73
CA ASN A 733 -26.25 -22.74 16.06
C ASN A 733 -25.07 -23.35 16.79
N SER A 734 -24.24 -24.14 16.11
CA SER A 734 -23.00 -24.69 16.66
C SER A 734 -22.04 -23.61 17.13
N ILE A 735 -21.88 -22.55 16.34
CA ILE A 735 -21.01 -21.41 16.67
C ILE A 735 -21.55 -20.64 17.86
N LEU A 736 -22.85 -20.40 17.92
CA LEU A 736 -23.48 -19.77 19.09
C LEU A 736 -23.21 -20.52 20.38
N LEU A 737 -23.29 -21.86 20.33
CA LEU A 737 -22.98 -22.72 21.46
C LEU A 737 -21.49 -22.61 21.89
N THR A 738 -20.58 -22.62 20.95
CA THR A 738 -19.14 -22.63 21.26
C THR A 738 -18.54 -21.25 21.57
N SER A 739 -19.18 -20.17 21.10
CA SER A 739 -18.68 -18.80 21.27
C SER A 739 -19.36 -17.99 22.37
N ASN A 740 -20.45 -18.49 22.95
CA ASN A 740 -21.26 -17.76 23.94
C ASN A 740 -21.66 -18.67 25.10
N ASN A 741 -20.95 -18.57 26.22
CA ASN A 741 -21.24 -19.34 27.41
C ASN A 741 -22.67 -19.18 27.97
N LEU A 742 -23.34 -18.06 27.67
CA LEU A 742 -24.74 -17.86 28.03
C LEU A 742 -25.68 -18.73 27.20
N VAL A 743 -25.35 -18.93 25.91
CA VAL A 743 -26.13 -19.83 25.03
C VAL A 743 -25.88 -21.28 25.41
N GLU A 744 -24.65 -21.62 25.75
CA GLU A 744 -24.29 -22.97 26.21
C GLU A 744 -25.02 -23.33 27.51
N TRP A 745 -25.03 -22.41 28.49
CA TRP A 745 -25.83 -22.54 29.71
C TRP A 745 -27.32 -22.66 29.40
N LEU A 746 -27.86 -21.82 28.48
CA LEU A 746 -29.27 -21.92 28.09
C LEU A 746 -29.60 -23.28 27.51
N GLN A 747 -28.72 -23.86 26.73
CA GLN A 747 -28.90 -25.16 26.09
C GLN A 747 -28.86 -26.32 27.11
N SER A 748 -27.96 -26.24 28.09
CA SER A 748 -27.79 -27.33 29.08
C SER A 748 -28.80 -27.23 30.23
N GLU A 749 -29.00 -26.04 30.78
CA GLU A 749 -29.68 -25.84 32.07
C GLU A 749 -31.12 -25.32 31.95
N VAL A 750 -31.52 -24.79 30.79
CA VAL A 750 -32.80 -24.04 30.67
C VAL A 750 -33.71 -24.70 29.65
N VAL A 751 -34.99 -24.62 29.90
CA VAL A 751 -36.08 -25.05 29.00
C VAL A 751 -36.92 -23.81 28.63
N TYR A 752 -37.31 -23.74 27.35
CA TYR A 752 -38.26 -22.76 26.86
C TYR A 752 -39.68 -23.31 26.95
N ASP A 753 -40.52 -22.61 27.75
CA ASP A 753 -41.94 -22.87 27.86
C ASP A 753 -42.64 -21.49 27.99
N GLU A 754 -43.44 -21.14 27.03
CA GLU A 754 -44.14 -19.83 26.93
C GLU A 754 -44.95 -19.47 28.21
N ASN A 755 -45.39 -20.48 28.93
CA ASN A 755 -46.18 -20.31 30.14
C ASN A 755 -45.36 -20.29 31.44
N ALA A 756 -44.08 -20.74 31.34
CA ALA A 756 -43.23 -20.81 32.50
C ALA A 756 -42.78 -19.43 33.00
N VAL A 757 -42.52 -19.32 34.30
CA VAL A 757 -42.01 -18.12 34.92
C VAL A 757 -40.94 -18.51 35.93
N ALA A 758 -39.73 -18.06 35.74
CA ALA A 758 -38.63 -18.26 36.68
C ALA A 758 -38.16 -16.98 37.34
N ALA A 759 -37.81 -17.05 38.62
CA ALA A 759 -37.15 -15.95 39.29
C ALA A 759 -35.68 -15.87 38.88
N VAL A 760 -35.15 -14.66 38.70
CA VAL A 760 -33.75 -14.48 38.35
C VAL A 760 -32.83 -14.93 39.47
N GLY A 761 -33.12 -14.61 40.69
CA GLY A 761 -32.31 -14.99 41.87
C GLY A 761 -31.05 -14.14 42.02
N LYS A 762 -30.19 -14.51 42.95
CA LYS A 762 -28.91 -13.85 43.28
C LYS A 762 -27.76 -14.86 43.14
N LYS A 763 -26.52 -14.35 43.06
CA LYS A 763 -25.34 -15.22 43.13
C LYS A 763 -25.33 -16.00 44.46
N ILE A 764 -24.91 -17.26 44.41
CA ILE A 764 -24.70 -18.11 45.58
C ILE A 764 -23.56 -17.50 46.42
N PRO A 765 -23.75 -17.21 47.72
CA PRO A 765 -22.66 -16.72 48.54
C PRO A 765 -21.58 -17.77 48.74
N ALA A 766 -20.31 -17.35 48.85
CA ALA A 766 -19.17 -18.24 49.06
C ALA A 766 -19.23 -18.99 50.45
N ALA A 767 -19.96 -18.44 51.44
CA ALA A 767 -20.14 -19.07 52.71
C ALA A 767 -21.46 -19.91 52.77
N LYS A 768 -21.36 -21.20 53.08
CA LYS A 768 -22.48 -22.15 53.08
C LYS A 768 -23.63 -21.85 54.04
N GLU A 769 -23.60 -20.77 54.80
CA GLU A 769 -24.55 -20.54 55.91
C GLU A 769 -25.67 -19.50 55.60
N SER A 770 -25.80 -19.00 54.35
CA SER A 770 -26.84 -18.04 54.09
C SER A 770 -28.21 -18.71 53.90
N LYS A 771 -29.16 -18.38 54.76
CA LYS A 771 -30.58 -18.71 54.62
C LYS A 771 -31.29 -17.91 53.51
N GLU A 772 -30.57 -17.43 52.52
CA GLU A 772 -31.20 -16.68 51.42
C GLU A 772 -31.93 -17.58 50.45
N ARG A 773 -33.26 -17.52 50.44
CA ARG A 773 -34.18 -18.32 49.61
C ARG A 773 -34.09 -18.05 48.10
N TYR A 774 -33.17 -17.18 47.60
CA TYR A 774 -33.08 -16.75 46.20
C TYR A 774 -31.73 -17.02 45.56
N CYS A 775 -30.98 -18.01 46.05
CA CYS A 775 -29.68 -18.41 45.53
C CYS A 775 -29.62 -19.90 45.11
N ASN A 776 -30.74 -20.55 44.89
CA ASN A 776 -30.75 -21.96 44.51
C ASN A 776 -30.60 -22.12 43.00
N SER A 777 -29.54 -22.81 42.56
CA SER A 777 -29.22 -23.07 41.14
C SER A 777 -30.29 -23.89 40.42
N ASN A 778 -31.03 -24.75 41.15
CA ASN A 778 -32.09 -25.54 40.54
C ASN A 778 -33.40 -24.80 40.27
N PHE A 779 -33.58 -23.56 40.80
CA PHE A 779 -34.84 -22.81 40.68
C PHE A 779 -34.66 -21.38 40.18
N HIS A 780 -33.43 -20.84 40.21
CA HIS A 780 -33.19 -19.46 39.90
C HIS A 780 -32.20 -19.28 38.76
N LEU A 781 -32.58 -18.53 37.70
CA LEU A 781 -31.82 -18.37 36.49
C LEU A 781 -30.40 -17.84 36.70
N TYR A 782 -30.24 -16.78 37.48
CA TYR A 782 -28.90 -16.20 37.68
C TYR A 782 -28.02 -17.02 38.63
N ALA A 783 -28.62 -17.71 39.60
CA ALA A 783 -27.90 -18.64 40.47
C ALA A 783 -27.38 -19.84 39.68
N SER A 784 -28.22 -20.42 38.80
CA SER A 784 -27.82 -21.49 37.86
C SER A 784 -26.71 -21.06 36.93
N TYR A 785 -26.82 -19.89 36.30
CA TYR A 785 -25.78 -19.34 35.44
C TYR A 785 -24.45 -19.11 36.18
N CYS A 786 -24.47 -18.64 37.42
CA CYS A 786 -23.27 -18.49 38.23
C CYS A 786 -22.62 -19.82 38.55
N SER A 787 -23.41 -20.84 38.92
CA SER A 787 -22.92 -22.21 39.13
C SER A 787 -22.27 -22.76 37.87
N TYR A 788 -22.96 -22.67 36.74
CA TYR A 788 -22.45 -23.10 35.46
C TYR A 788 -21.12 -22.43 35.10
N CYS A 789 -21.01 -21.11 35.33
CA CYS A 789 -19.76 -20.38 35.09
C CYS A 789 -18.62 -20.87 36.00
N GLU A 790 -18.90 -21.19 37.26
CA GLU A 790 -17.94 -21.77 38.21
C GLU A 790 -17.46 -23.15 37.76
N ASP A 791 -18.40 -23.98 37.30
CA ASP A 791 -18.10 -25.35 36.83
C ASP A 791 -17.28 -25.34 35.51
N THR A 792 -17.50 -24.37 34.64
CA THR A 792 -16.78 -24.21 33.35
C THR A 792 -15.55 -23.30 33.43
N GLY A 793 -15.19 -22.79 34.62
CA GLY A 793 -14.05 -21.90 34.80
C GLY A 793 -14.24 -20.50 34.24
N SER A 794 -15.48 -20.12 33.90
CA SER A 794 -15.84 -18.81 33.35
C SER A 794 -16.18 -17.80 34.44
N LYS A 795 -16.07 -16.49 34.15
CA LYS A 795 -16.50 -15.44 35.11
C LYS A 795 -17.93 -15.00 34.82
N PRO A 796 -18.87 -15.12 35.77
CA PRO A 796 -20.24 -14.66 35.58
C PRO A 796 -20.30 -13.13 35.48
N VAL A 797 -21.14 -12.63 34.59
CA VAL A 797 -21.44 -11.18 34.53
C VAL A 797 -22.37 -10.77 35.68
N GLY A 798 -22.39 -9.45 36.00
CA GLY A 798 -23.29 -8.97 37.05
C GLY A 798 -24.75 -9.16 36.69
N GLN A 799 -25.64 -9.38 37.73
CA GLN A 799 -27.06 -9.74 37.56
C GLN A 799 -27.84 -8.82 36.60
N LYS A 800 -27.66 -7.50 36.69
CA LYS A 800 -28.35 -6.56 35.79
C LYS A 800 -27.95 -6.77 34.32
N ARG A 801 -26.64 -6.96 34.08
CA ARG A 801 -26.10 -7.26 32.74
C ARG A 801 -26.56 -8.62 32.27
N PHE A 802 -26.58 -9.62 33.14
CA PHE A 802 -27.08 -10.96 32.82
C PHE A 802 -28.52 -10.90 32.28
N ILE A 803 -29.45 -10.19 32.96
CA ILE A 803 -30.85 -10.03 32.49
C ILE A 803 -30.88 -9.40 31.09
N SER A 804 -30.11 -8.34 30.88
CA SER A 804 -30.05 -7.67 29.57
C SER A 804 -29.54 -8.58 28.46
N LEU A 805 -28.45 -9.29 28.72
CA LEU A 805 -27.83 -10.24 27.76
C LEU A 805 -28.74 -11.46 27.50
N LEU A 806 -29.39 -11.97 28.55
CA LEU A 806 -30.35 -13.07 28.44
C LEU A 806 -31.54 -12.73 27.55
N LEU A 807 -32.11 -11.55 27.73
CA LEU A 807 -33.23 -11.08 26.90
C LEU A 807 -32.78 -10.83 25.46
N ASP A 808 -31.62 -10.24 25.23
CA ASP A 808 -31.03 -10.02 23.91
C ASP A 808 -30.76 -11.37 23.21
N CYS A 809 -30.13 -12.28 23.93
CA CYS A 809 -29.85 -13.62 23.43
C CYS A 809 -31.14 -14.37 23.02
N CYS A 810 -32.10 -14.47 23.92
CA CYS A 810 -33.34 -15.20 23.66
C CYS A 810 -34.14 -14.60 22.50
N LYS A 811 -34.29 -13.27 22.46
CA LYS A 811 -35.08 -12.60 21.42
C LYS A 811 -34.37 -12.44 20.09
N ASN A 812 -33.16 -11.93 20.11
CA ASN A 812 -32.47 -11.48 18.89
C ASN A 812 -31.52 -12.53 18.31
N GLN A 813 -30.99 -13.45 19.13
CA GLN A 813 -30.09 -14.50 18.63
C GLN A 813 -30.81 -15.82 18.42
N LEU A 814 -31.69 -16.22 19.34
CA LEU A 814 -32.42 -17.49 19.30
C LEU A 814 -33.84 -17.37 18.72
N GLY A 815 -34.36 -16.15 18.57
CA GLY A 815 -35.68 -15.89 18.00
C GLY A 815 -36.84 -16.40 18.83
N LEU A 816 -36.66 -16.56 20.17
CA LEU A 816 -37.71 -17.05 21.05
C LEU A 816 -38.79 -15.98 21.25
N LYS A 817 -40.06 -16.38 21.06
CA LYS A 817 -41.20 -15.53 21.27
C LYS A 817 -41.56 -15.48 22.76
N GLU A 818 -42.38 -14.53 23.17
CA GLU A 818 -42.95 -14.41 24.51
C GLU A 818 -41.97 -14.34 25.69
N ILE A 819 -40.71 -14.04 25.48
CA ILE A 819 -39.72 -13.79 26.53
C ILE A 819 -39.92 -12.37 27.08
N ARG A 820 -40.26 -12.26 28.36
CA ARG A 820 -40.50 -10.97 29.03
C ARG A 820 -39.87 -10.90 30.41
N ASN A 821 -39.24 -9.79 30.71
CA ASN A 821 -38.80 -9.46 32.08
C ASN A 821 -39.86 -8.65 32.80
N PHE A 822 -40.17 -9.00 34.06
CA PHE A 822 -41.05 -8.24 34.92
C PHE A 822 -40.62 -8.32 36.40
N SER A 823 -41.15 -7.46 37.20
CA SER A 823 -40.87 -7.43 38.64
C SER A 823 -42.12 -7.85 39.46
N LYS A 824 -41.91 -8.72 40.44
CA LYS A 824 -42.94 -9.11 41.41
C LYS A 824 -42.38 -8.94 42.80
N LYS A 825 -43.01 -8.08 43.63
CA LYS A 825 -42.54 -7.74 44.98
C LYS A 825 -41.06 -7.30 45.02
N GLY A 826 -40.64 -6.44 44.06
CA GLY A 826 -39.29 -5.91 43.97
C GLY A 826 -38.21 -6.89 43.44
N ARG A 827 -38.59 -8.06 42.96
CA ARG A 827 -37.70 -9.10 42.44
C ARG A 827 -37.90 -9.33 40.97
N PRO A 828 -36.81 -9.52 40.19
CA PRO A 828 -36.89 -9.78 38.76
C PRO A 828 -37.29 -11.24 38.45
N PHE A 829 -38.19 -11.39 37.49
CA PHE A 829 -38.65 -12.65 36.93
C PHE A 829 -38.55 -12.61 35.41
N ILE A 830 -38.34 -13.77 34.78
CA ILE A 830 -38.39 -13.94 33.34
C ILE A 830 -39.56 -14.90 33.02
N LYS A 831 -40.48 -14.47 32.15
CA LYS A 831 -41.47 -15.31 31.52
C LYS A 831 -40.85 -16.01 30.28
N GLY A 832 -41.24 -17.24 30.03
CA GLY A 832 -40.81 -18.02 28.90
C GLY A 832 -39.60 -18.92 29.16
N LEU A 833 -38.95 -18.83 30.31
CA LEU A 833 -37.79 -19.67 30.67
C LEU A 833 -37.96 -20.32 32.02
N VAL A 834 -37.44 -21.56 32.15
CA VAL A 834 -37.41 -22.30 33.40
C VAL A 834 -36.14 -23.16 33.48
N ILE A 835 -35.62 -23.37 34.70
CA ILE A 835 -34.48 -24.30 34.90
C ILE A 835 -34.93 -25.75 34.71
N ARG A 836 -34.18 -26.51 33.91
CA ARG A 836 -34.49 -27.91 33.58
C ARG A 836 -34.71 -28.79 34.78
N ASN A 837 -33.88 -28.66 35.81
CA ASN A 837 -33.92 -29.44 37.03
C ASN A 837 -34.95 -28.93 38.06
N SER A 838 -35.75 -27.91 37.74
CA SER A 838 -36.71 -27.34 38.67
C SER A 838 -37.98 -28.19 38.89
N ASP A 839 -38.34 -29.02 37.91
CA ASP A 839 -39.51 -29.93 37.93
C ASP A 839 -39.26 -31.15 37.07
N GLU A 840 -39.74 -32.33 37.48
CA GLU A 840 -39.59 -33.58 36.73
C GLU A 840 -40.11 -33.49 35.27
N LYS A 841 -41.14 -32.69 35.02
CA LYS A 841 -41.70 -32.48 33.69
C LYS A 841 -40.74 -31.85 32.71
N TYR A 842 -39.73 -31.10 33.19
CA TYR A 842 -38.77 -30.41 32.32
C TYR A 842 -37.45 -31.15 32.10
N LYS A 843 -37.20 -32.20 32.91
CA LYS A 843 -35.93 -32.92 32.81
C LYS A 843 -35.64 -33.53 31.44
N ASN A 844 -36.65 -34.02 30.76
CA ASN A 844 -36.56 -34.63 29.45
C ASN A 844 -37.10 -33.72 28.30
N SER A 845 -37.28 -32.44 28.55
CA SER A 845 -37.73 -31.49 27.55
C SER A 845 -36.65 -31.28 26.45
N GLU A 846 -37.10 -30.97 25.27
CA GLU A 846 -36.20 -30.65 24.15
C GLU A 846 -35.31 -29.46 24.51
N THR A 847 -34.11 -29.45 23.91
CA THR A 847 -33.16 -28.34 24.01
C THR A 847 -33.65 -27.12 23.22
N ILE A 848 -33.24 -25.92 23.62
CA ILE A 848 -33.67 -24.66 23.00
C ILE A 848 -33.22 -24.58 21.53
N LEU A 849 -32.01 -25.08 21.26
CA LEU A 849 -31.49 -25.26 19.90
C LEU A 849 -31.56 -26.74 19.56
N PRO A 850 -32.17 -27.12 18.44
CA PRO A 850 -32.20 -28.52 18.02
C PRO A 850 -30.78 -29.06 17.84
N GLU A 851 -30.50 -30.25 18.35
CA GLU A 851 -29.25 -30.94 18.14
C GLU A 851 -28.99 -31.16 16.64
N LYS A 852 -27.71 -31.14 16.25
CA LYS A 852 -27.35 -31.50 14.88
C LYS A 852 -27.91 -32.88 14.57
N HIS A 853 -28.89 -32.98 13.70
CA HIS A 853 -29.09 -34.24 13.02
C HIS A 853 -27.87 -34.43 12.12
N SER A 854 -27.01 -35.37 12.50
CA SER A 854 -25.91 -35.88 11.67
C SER A 854 -26.50 -36.39 10.39
N ALA A 855 -26.34 -35.67 9.29
CA ALA A 855 -26.54 -36.14 7.95
C ALA A 855 -25.19 -36.29 7.24
#